data_830835ea6fd419365f81b9b75c8eb9da
#
_entry.id   830835ea6fd419365f81b9b75c8eb9da
#
_cell.length_a   1.000
_cell.length_b   1.000
_cell.length_c   1.000
_cell.angle_alpha   90.00
_cell.angle_beta   90.00
_cell.angle_gamma   90.00
#
_symmetry.space_group_name_H-M   'P 1'
#
loop_
_entity.id
_entity.type
_entity.pdbx_description
1 polymer ?
#
loop_
_entity_poly.entity_id
_entity_poly.type
_entity_poly.pdbx_seq_one_letter_code
_entity_poly.pdbx_strand_id
1 'polypeptide(L)'
;MMTANEVRESYKKFFEGKGHKIVASAPMVIKDDPTLMFTNAGMNQWKDIILGTKDPGKDVRRVDSQKCLRVSGKHNDLEEVGHDTYHHTMFEMLGNWSFGDYFKEGAIDYAWEYLVSVLHLNPEDLYVTVFEGSPEEGLERDDEAASYWAKHVPADHIINGNKHDNFWEMGDTGPCGPCTEIHVDSRTPEEKAKMPGRELVNKDNPQVIEIWNIVFMQYNRKADGSLEPLPMHVIDTGMGFERLVRMLQDKHSNYDTDIFQPIIKQIEAISGKKYGFTTPTGLNGEGKDEQEKIDIAMRVVADHLRAVAFSIADGQLPSNAKAGYVIRRILRRAVRYAYTFLDQKEAFLYKLLPVLVQEMGQAYPELPAQQELIARVMKEEEDSFLRTLEKGINLLNGDMDELKAHGQTELDGTSAFRLFDTYGFPLDLTELICREHGYTVDEKGFNEEMAKQKARARNAAVVENGDWEVIREGEQVFVGYDYTEYTCHILRYRKVTQKKNTFYEIVLDYTPFYGEMGGQVGDQGTLVSENETVEIIDTKRENNQSIHIVKQLPKDLQAEFMACGDVEKRNGSAANHTATHLLDYALKQVLGDHVEQKGSYVDPTTLRFDFSHFQKVTDEELRQVEKLVNKMIREDFPLDEHRDTPLEEAKELGAVALFGEKYGDKVRVVRFGPSCEFCGGIHAKSTGRIGFFKIISESSVAAGIRRIEALTGQACEDTIYALQDMMNDLKSMFNNSKDLKATLKKFIGEHDEMRKEIEKFQAQAVERTKEELLKRAQNVNGVQVIKAVLPLEPAAAKDLAFKLRENISENLVAVIGSTAGNKPLLTVMFSDDMVKDHSLNAGTIIREAAKLIQGGGGGQPHYAQAGGKNLDGISAAVDKVIELANL
;
A
#
# COMPACT_ATOMS: atom_id res chain seq x y z
N MET A 1 -37.75 -20.18 -9.55
CA MET A 1 -36.51 -19.46 -9.88
C MET A 1 -35.56 -19.72 -8.71
N MET A 2 -34.37 -20.29 -8.99
CA MET A 2 -33.39 -20.61 -7.95
C MET A 2 -32.65 -19.32 -7.51
N THR A 3 -32.39 -19.20 -6.21
CA THR A 3 -31.49 -18.16 -5.68
C THR A 3 -30.03 -18.53 -5.91
N ALA A 4 -29.14 -17.55 -5.88
CA ALA A 4 -27.71 -17.77 -6.02
C ALA A 4 -27.18 -18.82 -5.02
N ASN A 5 -27.62 -18.78 -3.75
CA ASN A 5 -27.24 -19.78 -2.75
C ASN A 5 -27.74 -21.18 -3.09
N GLU A 6 -28.97 -21.31 -3.58
CA GLU A 6 -29.52 -22.62 -4.02
C GLU A 6 -28.76 -23.18 -5.22
N VAL A 7 -28.33 -22.35 -6.17
CA VAL A 7 -27.49 -22.75 -7.33
C VAL A 7 -26.14 -23.28 -6.85
N ARG A 8 -25.46 -22.55 -5.97
CA ARG A 8 -24.16 -22.97 -5.41
C ARG A 8 -24.25 -24.30 -4.68
N GLU A 9 -25.25 -24.48 -3.83
CA GLU A 9 -25.47 -25.72 -3.11
C GLU A 9 -25.92 -26.87 -4.01
N SER A 10 -26.75 -26.61 -5.04
CA SER A 10 -27.14 -27.59 -6.05
C SER A 10 -25.92 -28.18 -6.78
N TYR A 11 -24.97 -27.33 -7.21
CA TYR A 11 -23.76 -27.77 -7.87
C TYR A 11 -22.90 -28.66 -6.96
N LYS A 12 -22.60 -28.21 -5.77
CA LYS A 12 -21.78 -28.99 -4.82
C LYS A 12 -22.43 -30.34 -4.49
N LYS A 13 -23.75 -30.38 -4.23
CA LYS A 13 -24.49 -31.63 -3.94
C LYS A 13 -24.56 -32.55 -5.13
N PHE A 14 -24.72 -32.05 -6.35
CA PHE A 14 -24.71 -32.86 -7.56
C PHE A 14 -23.38 -33.62 -7.69
N PHE A 15 -22.26 -32.92 -7.59
CA PHE A 15 -20.95 -33.54 -7.69
C PHE A 15 -20.57 -34.39 -6.47
N GLU A 16 -21.03 -34.05 -5.27
CA GLU A 16 -20.94 -34.90 -4.10
C GLU A 16 -21.64 -36.27 -4.36
N GLY A 17 -22.83 -36.24 -4.98
CA GLY A 17 -23.54 -37.45 -5.44
C GLY A 17 -22.78 -38.25 -6.50
N LYS A 18 -21.83 -37.64 -7.22
CA LYS A 18 -20.91 -38.29 -8.16
C LYS A 18 -19.57 -38.71 -7.50
N GLY A 19 -19.48 -38.65 -6.17
CA GLY A 19 -18.31 -39.06 -5.40
C GLY A 19 -17.21 -38.00 -5.27
N HIS A 20 -17.49 -36.73 -5.52
CA HIS A 20 -16.57 -35.65 -5.29
C HIS A 20 -16.63 -35.18 -3.84
N LYS A 21 -15.46 -34.90 -3.26
CA LYS A 21 -15.36 -34.29 -1.95
C LYS A 21 -15.56 -32.78 -2.06
N ILE A 22 -16.50 -32.24 -1.30
CA ILE A 22 -16.66 -30.78 -1.17
C ILE A 22 -15.46 -30.24 -0.39
N VAL A 23 -14.80 -29.24 -0.96
CA VAL A 23 -13.65 -28.56 -0.36
C VAL A 23 -13.93 -27.08 -0.21
N ALA A 24 -13.22 -26.40 0.70
CA ALA A 24 -13.34 -24.98 0.90
C ALA A 24 -12.63 -24.20 -0.22
N SER A 25 -13.13 -23.01 -0.52
CA SER A 25 -12.46 -22.05 -1.43
C SER A 25 -11.09 -21.69 -0.89
N ALA A 26 -10.08 -21.73 -1.74
CA ALA A 26 -8.76 -21.18 -1.40
C ALA A 26 -8.81 -19.65 -1.29
N PRO A 27 -7.86 -19.01 -0.58
CA PRO A 27 -7.71 -17.57 -0.58
C PRO A 27 -7.51 -17.00 -1.99
N MET A 28 -8.06 -15.81 -2.24
CA MET A 28 -7.89 -15.11 -3.54
C MET A 28 -6.46 -14.61 -3.75
N VAL A 29 -5.72 -14.34 -2.68
CA VAL A 29 -4.34 -13.83 -2.75
C VAL A 29 -3.37 -14.98 -2.50
N ILE A 30 -2.54 -15.25 -3.51
CA ILE A 30 -1.53 -16.32 -3.45
C ILE A 30 -0.24 -15.71 -2.90
N LYS A 31 0.25 -16.24 -1.78
CA LYS A 31 1.46 -15.71 -1.12
C LYS A 31 2.73 -16.43 -1.56
N ASP A 32 2.59 -17.64 -2.05
CA ASP A 32 3.69 -18.60 -2.18
C ASP A 32 3.97 -19.05 -3.61
N ASP A 33 3.26 -18.53 -4.62
CA ASP A 33 3.54 -18.81 -6.03
C ASP A 33 4.19 -17.57 -6.69
N PRO A 34 5.43 -17.66 -7.15
CA PRO A 34 6.10 -16.54 -7.81
C PRO A 34 5.51 -16.19 -9.19
N THR A 35 4.71 -17.09 -9.77
CA THR A 35 4.13 -16.93 -11.12
C THR A 35 2.73 -16.32 -11.07
N LEU A 36 2.03 -16.41 -9.93
CA LEU A 36 0.65 -15.92 -9.76
C LEU A 36 0.52 -15.07 -8.50
N MET A 37 -0.04 -13.89 -8.64
CA MET A 37 -0.33 -12.99 -7.52
C MET A 37 -1.71 -13.27 -6.91
N PHE A 38 -2.66 -13.69 -7.73
CA PHE A 38 -4.05 -13.94 -7.35
C PHE A 38 -4.54 -15.29 -7.88
N THR A 39 -5.49 -15.88 -7.19
CA THR A 39 -6.24 -17.04 -7.67
C THR A 39 -7.15 -16.58 -8.82
N ASN A 40 -6.77 -16.88 -10.06
CA ASN A 40 -7.50 -16.51 -11.27
C ASN A 40 -8.38 -17.64 -11.82
N ALA A 41 -8.21 -18.86 -11.30
CA ALA A 41 -8.98 -20.05 -11.66
C ALA A 41 -8.99 -21.05 -10.50
N GLY A 42 -9.99 -21.92 -10.46
CA GLY A 42 -10.17 -22.92 -9.40
C GLY A 42 -9.01 -23.91 -9.28
N MET A 43 -8.32 -24.20 -10.37
CA MET A 43 -7.19 -25.14 -10.39
C MET A 43 -5.93 -24.63 -9.68
N ASN A 44 -5.80 -23.34 -9.42
CA ASN A 44 -4.56 -22.78 -8.86
C ASN A 44 -4.17 -23.47 -7.54
N GLN A 45 -5.14 -23.81 -6.70
CA GLN A 45 -4.90 -24.53 -5.45
C GLN A 45 -4.43 -25.99 -5.65
N TRP A 46 -4.58 -26.56 -6.85
CA TRP A 46 -4.24 -27.94 -7.18
C TRP A 46 -3.00 -28.07 -8.07
N LYS A 47 -2.32 -26.98 -8.37
CA LYS A 47 -1.16 -26.92 -9.26
C LYS A 47 -0.12 -28.01 -8.97
N ASP A 48 0.22 -28.21 -7.70
CA ASP A 48 1.22 -29.20 -7.26
C ASP A 48 0.75 -30.64 -7.54
N ILE A 49 -0.55 -30.92 -7.39
CA ILE A 49 -1.13 -32.23 -7.71
C ILE A 49 -1.13 -32.46 -9.22
N ILE A 50 -1.54 -31.45 -10.00
CA ILE A 50 -1.58 -31.54 -11.47
C ILE A 50 -0.18 -31.77 -12.04
N LEU A 51 0.83 -31.09 -11.50
CA LEU A 51 2.23 -31.25 -11.90
C LEU A 51 2.88 -32.55 -11.36
N GLY A 52 2.17 -33.31 -10.51
CA GLY A 52 2.66 -34.57 -9.94
C GLY A 52 3.70 -34.40 -8.84
N THR A 53 3.90 -33.19 -8.32
CA THR A 53 4.80 -32.91 -7.18
C THR A 53 4.18 -33.25 -5.83
N LYS A 54 2.85 -33.41 -5.80
CA LYS A 54 2.07 -33.80 -4.63
C LYS A 54 1.06 -34.93 -4.99
N ASP A 55 0.93 -35.93 -4.13
CA ASP A 55 -0.06 -36.99 -4.28
C ASP A 55 -1.48 -36.44 -4.01
N PRO A 56 -2.49 -36.72 -4.85
CA PRO A 56 -3.88 -36.33 -4.59
C PRO A 56 -4.48 -36.99 -3.33
N GLY A 57 -3.89 -38.09 -2.83
CA GLY A 57 -4.39 -38.87 -1.70
C GLY A 57 -5.61 -39.72 -2.08
N LYS A 58 -6.52 -39.91 -1.12
CA LYS A 58 -7.74 -40.68 -1.31
C LYS A 58 -8.84 -39.94 -2.08
N ASP A 59 -8.81 -38.63 -2.03
CA ASP A 59 -9.87 -37.76 -2.56
C ASP A 59 -9.48 -37.27 -3.97
N VAL A 60 -9.51 -38.21 -4.92
CA VAL A 60 -9.16 -37.94 -6.34
C VAL A 60 -10.23 -37.18 -7.11
N ARG A 61 -11.41 -36.95 -6.53
CA ARG A 61 -12.48 -36.11 -7.06
C ARG A 61 -12.79 -34.99 -6.07
N ARG A 62 -12.81 -33.76 -6.53
CA ARG A 62 -13.09 -32.60 -5.66
C ARG A 62 -14.07 -31.65 -6.33
N VAL A 63 -14.78 -30.87 -5.51
CA VAL A 63 -15.75 -29.86 -5.96
C VAL A 63 -15.77 -28.68 -4.99
N ASP A 64 -15.82 -27.46 -5.51
CA ASP A 64 -16.03 -26.26 -4.71
C ASP A 64 -16.73 -25.12 -5.47
N SER A 65 -16.88 -23.99 -4.79
CA SER A 65 -17.09 -22.67 -5.36
C SER A 65 -15.88 -21.82 -5.00
N GLN A 66 -14.96 -21.61 -5.94
CA GLN A 66 -13.72 -20.91 -5.73
C GLN A 66 -13.89 -19.41 -5.97
N LYS A 67 -13.48 -18.60 -5.00
CA LYS A 67 -13.31 -17.14 -5.16
C LYS A 67 -12.14 -16.88 -6.09
N CYS A 68 -12.37 -16.18 -7.20
CA CYS A 68 -11.36 -15.80 -8.18
C CYS A 68 -11.24 -14.29 -8.28
N LEU A 69 -10.02 -13.80 -8.56
CA LEU A 69 -9.73 -12.39 -8.74
C LEU A 69 -8.93 -12.18 -10.05
N ARG A 70 -9.51 -11.47 -11.03
CA ARG A 70 -8.90 -11.19 -12.34
C ARG A 70 -8.67 -9.69 -12.51
N VAL A 71 -7.52 -9.20 -12.07
CA VAL A 71 -7.20 -7.76 -12.00
C VAL A 71 -5.75 -7.45 -12.38
N SER A 72 -5.03 -8.45 -12.93
CA SER A 72 -3.63 -8.29 -13.34
C SER A 72 -3.16 -9.42 -14.24
N GLY A 73 -2.08 -9.18 -15.00
CA GLY A 73 -1.45 -10.17 -15.86
C GLY A 73 -2.24 -10.50 -17.13
N LYS A 74 -2.23 -11.76 -17.55
CA LYS A 74 -2.90 -12.27 -18.76
C LYS A 74 -4.43 -12.18 -18.64
N HIS A 75 -4.97 -12.29 -17.42
CA HIS A 75 -6.39 -12.21 -17.09
C HIS A 75 -6.65 -10.93 -16.27
N ASN A 76 -7.08 -9.87 -16.90
CA ASN A 76 -7.33 -8.56 -16.27
C ASN A 76 -8.63 -7.97 -16.79
N ASP A 77 -9.70 -8.10 -16.02
CA ASP A 77 -11.05 -7.66 -16.35
C ASP A 77 -11.42 -6.33 -15.68
N LEU A 78 -10.42 -5.64 -15.04
CA LEU A 78 -10.69 -4.46 -14.20
C LEU A 78 -11.37 -3.31 -14.95
N GLU A 79 -11.02 -3.09 -16.22
CA GLU A 79 -11.53 -1.97 -17.00
C GLU A 79 -12.94 -2.23 -17.54
N GLU A 80 -13.25 -3.47 -17.88
CA GLU A 80 -14.55 -3.92 -18.39
C GLU A 80 -15.65 -3.86 -17.34
N VAL A 81 -15.29 -4.00 -16.06
CA VAL A 81 -16.24 -4.02 -14.94
C VAL A 81 -17.10 -2.75 -14.89
N GLY A 82 -18.42 -2.97 -14.97
CA GLY A 82 -19.44 -1.94 -15.00
C GLY A 82 -19.77 -1.43 -16.41
N HIS A 83 -18.83 -1.57 -17.37
CA HIS A 83 -18.97 -1.14 -18.75
C HIS A 83 -19.50 -2.24 -19.69
N ASP A 84 -19.67 -3.45 -19.19
CA ASP A 84 -20.39 -4.54 -19.83
C ASP A 84 -21.36 -5.23 -18.84
N THR A 85 -21.90 -6.40 -19.21
CA THR A 85 -22.95 -7.06 -18.44
C THR A 85 -22.49 -8.32 -17.68
N TYR A 86 -21.21 -8.73 -17.81
CA TYR A 86 -20.79 -10.06 -17.34
C TYR A 86 -19.34 -10.18 -16.83
N HIS A 87 -18.47 -9.15 -16.95
CA HIS A 87 -17.14 -9.16 -16.35
C HIS A 87 -17.16 -8.64 -14.92
N HIS A 88 -16.29 -9.24 -14.08
CA HIS A 88 -16.13 -8.94 -12.67
C HIS A 88 -14.67 -8.95 -12.27
N THR A 89 -14.29 -8.11 -11.32
CA THR A 89 -12.96 -8.21 -10.68
C THR A 89 -12.89 -9.45 -9.82
N MET A 90 -13.91 -9.65 -8.95
CA MET A 90 -14.10 -10.86 -8.15
C MET A 90 -15.33 -11.60 -8.62
N PHE A 91 -15.18 -12.89 -8.88
CA PHE A 91 -16.29 -13.78 -9.24
C PHE A 91 -16.11 -15.15 -8.59
N GLU A 92 -17.20 -15.92 -8.55
CA GLU A 92 -17.15 -17.30 -8.11
C GLU A 92 -17.02 -18.22 -9.32
N MET A 93 -16.09 -19.18 -9.23
CA MET A 93 -15.92 -20.24 -10.22
C MET A 93 -16.35 -21.54 -9.58
N LEU A 94 -17.45 -22.12 -10.05
CA LEU A 94 -17.86 -23.47 -9.67
C LEU A 94 -16.95 -24.46 -10.38
N GLY A 95 -16.15 -25.19 -9.60
CA GLY A 95 -15.13 -26.10 -10.10
C GLY A 95 -15.35 -27.55 -9.65
N ASN A 96 -15.09 -28.49 -10.58
CA ASN A 96 -14.95 -29.90 -10.23
C ASN A 96 -13.70 -30.47 -10.90
N TRP A 97 -13.00 -31.31 -10.17
CA TRP A 97 -11.72 -31.91 -10.56
C TRP A 97 -11.73 -33.41 -10.49
N SER A 98 -11.00 -34.04 -11.45
CA SER A 98 -10.69 -35.45 -11.45
C SER A 98 -9.17 -35.61 -11.63
N PHE A 99 -8.49 -36.15 -10.63
CA PHE A 99 -7.05 -36.41 -10.64
C PHE A 99 -6.77 -37.86 -11.03
N GLY A 100 -6.71 -38.14 -12.35
CA GLY A 100 -6.43 -39.46 -12.89
C GLY A 100 -7.55 -40.48 -12.76
N ASP A 101 -8.81 -40.07 -12.51
CA ASP A 101 -9.95 -40.98 -12.40
C ASP A 101 -10.81 -40.94 -13.67
N TYR A 102 -11.86 -40.09 -13.79
CA TYR A 102 -12.55 -39.91 -15.05
C TYR A 102 -11.90 -38.81 -15.90
N PHE A 103 -12.13 -38.86 -17.21
CA PHE A 103 -11.60 -37.88 -18.16
C PHE A 103 -12.71 -37.33 -19.05
N LYS A 104 -12.49 -37.05 -20.36
CA LYS A 104 -13.36 -36.31 -21.24
C LYS A 104 -14.81 -36.76 -21.25
N GLU A 105 -15.07 -38.08 -21.48
CA GLU A 105 -16.42 -38.62 -21.53
C GLU A 105 -17.20 -38.35 -20.24
N GLY A 106 -16.62 -38.69 -19.09
CA GLY A 106 -17.29 -38.50 -17.80
C GLY A 106 -17.52 -37.03 -17.47
N ALA A 107 -16.59 -36.13 -17.84
CA ALA A 107 -16.74 -34.70 -17.63
C ALA A 107 -17.88 -34.09 -18.46
N ILE A 108 -17.95 -34.48 -19.73
CA ILE A 108 -19.00 -34.04 -20.68
C ILE A 108 -20.37 -34.58 -20.24
N ASP A 109 -20.47 -35.85 -19.88
CA ASP A 109 -21.72 -36.47 -19.41
C ASP A 109 -22.23 -35.81 -18.10
N TYR A 110 -21.37 -35.56 -17.14
CA TYR A 110 -21.76 -34.86 -15.90
C TYR A 110 -22.18 -33.41 -16.15
N ALA A 111 -21.46 -32.68 -17.03
CA ALA A 111 -21.85 -31.31 -17.38
C ALA A 111 -23.23 -31.28 -18.06
N TRP A 112 -23.47 -32.14 -19.01
CA TRP A 112 -24.76 -32.23 -19.67
C TRP A 112 -25.89 -32.61 -18.72
N GLU A 113 -25.71 -33.67 -17.89
CA GLU A 113 -26.67 -34.10 -16.89
C GLU A 113 -27.02 -32.94 -15.93
N TYR A 114 -26.01 -32.19 -15.46
CA TYR A 114 -26.24 -31.06 -14.54
C TYR A 114 -27.05 -29.94 -15.20
N LEU A 115 -26.64 -29.49 -16.39
CA LEU A 115 -27.31 -28.38 -17.05
C LEU A 115 -28.73 -28.72 -17.52
N VAL A 116 -28.91 -29.89 -18.12
CA VAL A 116 -30.18 -30.24 -18.75
C VAL A 116 -31.13 -30.97 -17.82
N SER A 117 -30.64 -31.95 -17.06
CA SER A 117 -31.51 -32.81 -16.20
C SER A 117 -31.76 -32.17 -14.84
N VAL A 118 -30.77 -31.45 -14.26
CA VAL A 118 -30.91 -30.87 -12.91
C VAL A 118 -31.36 -29.42 -12.99
N LEU A 119 -30.71 -28.58 -13.83
CA LEU A 119 -31.05 -27.17 -13.95
C LEU A 119 -32.15 -26.87 -14.99
N HIS A 120 -32.51 -27.86 -15.82
CA HIS A 120 -33.56 -27.76 -16.85
C HIS A 120 -33.31 -26.64 -17.88
N LEU A 121 -32.04 -26.38 -18.23
CA LEU A 121 -31.75 -25.51 -19.36
C LEU A 121 -32.23 -26.18 -20.66
N ASN A 122 -32.72 -25.37 -21.59
CA ASN A 122 -33.19 -25.86 -22.86
C ASN A 122 -32.03 -26.32 -23.76
N PRO A 123 -31.95 -27.62 -24.15
CA PRO A 123 -30.87 -28.14 -24.99
C PRO A 123 -30.67 -27.40 -26.33
N GLU A 124 -31.76 -26.88 -26.92
CA GLU A 124 -31.74 -26.15 -28.20
C GLU A 124 -31.01 -24.78 -28.08
N ASP A 125 -30.79 -24.28 -26.89
CA ASP A 125 -30.12 -23.02 -26.60
C ASP A 125 -28.63 -23.21 -26.22
N LEU A 126 -28.17 -24.47 -26.18
CA LEU A 126 -26.81 -24.82 -25.80
C LEU A 126 -25.93 -25.07 -27.02
N TYR A 127 -24.81 -24.40 -27.10
CA TYR A 127 -23.75 -24.59 -28.10
C TYR A 127 -22.47 -25.00 -27.37
N VAL A 128 -21.68 -25.89 -28.02
CA VAL A 128 -20.41 -26.34 -27.42
C VAL A 128 -19.27 -26.09 -28.41
N THR A 129 -18.08 -25.76 -27.85
CA THR A 129 -16.89 -25.64 -28.67
C THR A 129 -15.96 -26.81 -28.42
N VAL A 130 -15.12 -27.13 -29.42
CA VAL A 130 -14.04 -28.09 -29.29
C VAL A 130 -12.78 -27.50 -29.90
N PHE A 131 -11.62 -27.83 -29.34
CA PHE A 131 -10.35 -27.33 -29.85
C PHE A 131 -10.09 -27.77 -31.29
N GLU A 132 -9.86 -26.82 -32.21
CA GLU A 132 -9.63 -27.08 -33.63
C GLU A 132 -8.23 -27.58 -33.98
N GLY A 133 -7.31 -27.57 -32.98
CA GLY A 133 -5.92 -27.90 -33.18
C GLY A 133 -5.02 -26.68 -33.35
N SER A 134 -3.70 -26.89 -33.27
CA SER A 134 -2.65 -25.91 -33.55
C SER A 134 -1.51 -26.61 -34.29
N PRO A 135 -1.47 -26.59 -35.60
CA PRO A 135 -0.43 -27.25 -36.37
C PRO A 135 0.99 -26.74 -36.06
N GLU A 136 1.10 -25.46 -35.66
CA GLU A 136 2.36 -24.83 -35.28
C GLU A 136 2.98 -25.45 -34.05
N GLU A 137 2.15 -25.96 -33.13
CA GLU A 137 2.56 -26.65 -31.90
C GLU A 137 2.43 -28.18 -32.01
N GLY A 138 2.06 -28.69 -33.17
CA GLY A 138 1.89 -30.14 -33.40
C GLY A 138 0.64 -30.72 -32.70
N LEU A 139 -0.35 -29.89 -32.41
CA LEU A 139 -1.58 -30.29 -31.73
C LEU A 139 -2.70 -30.52 -32.73
N GLU A 140 -3.33 -31.67 -32.64
CA GLU A 140 -4.47 -32.06 -33.52
C GLU A 140 -5.79 -31.55 -32.96
N ARG A 141 -6.83 -31.54 -33.80
CA ARG A 141 -8.21 -31.25 -33.36
C ARG A 141 -8.67 -32.29 -32.34
N ASP A 142 -9.45 -31.82 -31.34
CA ASP A 142 -10.02 -32.72 -30.31
C ASP A 142 -11.28 -33.45 -30.82
N ASP A 143 -11.06 -34.43 -31.73
CA ASP A 143 -12.10 -35.26 -32.28
C ASP A 143 -12.76 -36.17 -31.23
N GLU A 144 -12.02 -36.48 -30.16
CA GLU A 144 -12.54 -37.30 -29.05
C GLU A 144 -13.65 -36.55 -28.31
N ALA A 145 -13.39 -35.28 -27.86
CA ALA A 145 -14.42 -34.44 -27.24
C ALA A 145 -15.61 -34.18 -28.17
N ALA A 146 -15.36 -33.94 -29.47
CA ALA A 146 -16.45 -33.80 -30.48
C ALA A 146 -17.33 -35.05 -30.55
N SER A 147 -16.74 -36.26 -30.46
CA SER A 147 -17.48 -37.52 -30.52
C SER A 147 -18.36 -37.72 -29.27
N TYR A 148 -17.91 -37.28 -28.11
CA TYR A 148 -18.70 -37.36 -26.87
C TYR A 148 -19.87 -36.36 -26.91
N TRP A 149 -19.62 -35.13 -27.34
CA TRP A 149 -20.67 -34.12 -27.52
C TRP A 149 -21.73 -34.53 -28.52
N ALA A 150 -21.37 -35.25 -29.60
CA ALA A 150 -22.32 -35.73 -30.59
C ALA A 150 -23.36 -36.74 -30.04
N LYS A 151 -23.19 -37.25 -28.82
CA LYS A 151 -24.22 -38.04 -28.10
C LYS A 151 -25.31 -37.18 -27.47
N HIS A 152 -25.04 -35.86 -27.28
CA HIS A 152 -25.88 -34.98 -26.52
C HIS A 152 -26.48 -33.83 -27.37
N VAL A 153 -25.70 -33.28 -28.31
CA VAL A 153 -26.13 -32.15 -29.14
C VAL A 153 -26.05 -32.48 -30.64
N PRO A 154 -26.84 -31.82 -31.47
CA PRO A 154 -26.73 -31.98 -32.94
C PRO A 154 -25.39 -31.42 -33.45
N ALA A 155 -24.95 -31.91 -34.62
CA ALA A 155 -23.62 -31.57 -35.15
C ALA A 155 -23.40 -30.08 -35.44
N ASP A 156 -24.46 -29.34 -35.72
CA ASP A 156 -24.42 -27.91 -35.93
C ASP A 156 -24.33 -27.07 -34.63
N HIS A 157 -24.50 -27.70 -33.48
CA HIS A 157 -24.23 -27.12 -32.18
C HIS A 157 -22.78 -27.38 -31.66
N ILE A 158 -21.97 -28.18 -32.39
CA ILE A 158 -20.55 -28.40 -32.08
C ILE A 158 -19.70 -27.49 -32.99
N ILE A 159 -18.97 -26.55 -32.38
CA ILE A 159 -18.24 -25.51 -33.06
C ILE A 159 -16.75 -25.69 -32.81
N ASN A 160 -15.92 -25.50 -33.85
CA ASN A 160 -14.49 -25.51 -33.71
C ASN A 160 -14.04 -24.17 -33.08
N GLY A 161 -13.26 -24.22 -32.02
CA GLY A 161 -12.66 -23.05 -31.39
C GLY A 161 -11.15 -23.05 -31.58
N ASN A 162 -10.59 -21.87 -31.78
CA ASN A 162 -9.17 -21.66 -32.00
C ASN A 162 -8.36 -21.85 -30.69
N LYS A 163 -7.04 -21.77 -30.79
CA LYS A 163 -6.17 -21.92 -29.64
C LYS A 163 -6.44 -20.89 -28.52
N HIS A 164 -6.79 -19.66 -28.88
CA HIS A 164 -7.08 -18.61 -27.91
C HIS A 164 -8.27 -18.96 -27.03
N ASP A 165 -9.32 -19.53 -27.61
CA ASP A 165 -10.57 -19.82 -26.93
C ASP A 165 -10.57 -21.24 -26.32
N ASN A 166 -10.02 -22.25 -27.06
CA ASN A 166 -10.16 -23.66 -26.70
C ASN A 166 -8.84 -24.38 -26.32
N PHE A 167 -7.80 -23.65 -25.97
CA PHE A 167 -6.60 -24.21 -25.34
C PHE A 167 -6.24 -23.39 -24.09
N TRP A 168 -6.65 -23.91 -22.95
CA TRP A 168 -6.47 -23.18 -21.69
C TRP A 168 -5.04 -23.28 -21.18
N GLU A 169 -4.49 -22.15 -20.70
CA GLU A 169 -3.15 -22.04 -20.11
C GLU A 169 -3.24 -21.27 -18.80
N MET A 170 -2.64 -21.81 -17.73
CA MET A 170 -2.63 -21.17 -16.41
C MET A 170 -1.93 -19.78 -16.42
N GLY A 171 -0.87 -19.68 -17.21
CA GLY A 171 -0.05 -18.50 -17.39
C GLY A 171 0.94 -18.71 -18.54
N ASP A 172 2.06 -17.98 -18.53
CA ASP A 172 3.13 -18.16 -19.53
C ASP A 172 3.83 -19.53 -19.41
N THR A 173 3.76 -20.15 -18.23
CA THR A 173 4.25 -21.49 -17.93
C THR A 173 3.28 -22.20 -16.99
N GLY A 174 3.30 -23.53 -16.98
CA GLY A 174 2.51 -24.35 -16.09
C GLY A 174 1.51 -25.27 -16.81
N PRO A 175 0.58 -25.90 -16.06
CA PRO A 175 -0.40 -26.81 -16.59
C PRO A 175 -1.26 -26.17 -17.67
N CYS A 176 -1.53 -26.92 -18.75
CA CYS A 176 -2.35 -26.50 -19.86
C CYS A 176 -2.97 -27.70 -20.62
N GLY A 177 -3.93 -27.42 -21.47
CA GLY A 177 -4.54 -28.43 -22.30
C GLY A 177 -5.70 -27.93 -23.14
N PRO A 178 -6.15 -28.71 -24.14
CA PRO A 178 -7.36 -28.39 -24.90
C PRO A 178 -8.56 -28.32 -23.96
N CYS A 179 -9.55 -27.51 -24.31
CA CYS A 179 -10.76 -27.39 -23.54
C CYS A 179 -11.99 -27.35 -24.45
N THR A 180 -13.14 -27.53 -23.82
CA THR A 180 -14.45 -27.42 -24.44
C THR A 180 -15.30 -26.48 -23.62
N GLU A 181 -15.95 -25.53 -24.28
CA GLU A 181 -16.79 -24.54 -23.63
C GLU A 181 -18.26 -24.83 -23.91
N ILE A 182 -19.12 -24.48 -22.96
CA ILE A 182 -20.57 -24.55 -23.12
C ILE A 182 -21.11 -23.14 -23.09
N HIS A 183 -21.79 -22.75 -24.19
CA HIS A 183 -22.39 -21.45 -24.40
C HIS A 183 -23.91 -21.54 -24.33
N VAL A 184 -24.56 -20.50 -23.80
CA VAL A 184 -26.02 -20.37 -23.75
C VAL A 184 -26.44 -19.19 -24.59
N ASP A 185 -27.38 -19.43 -25.52
CA ASP A 185 -28.08 -18.38 -26.28
C ASP A 185 -29.35 -17.96 -25.54
N SER A 186 -29.28 -16.82 -24.84
CA SER A 186 -30.37 -16.25 -24.05
C SER A 186 -31.25 -15.26 -24.83
N ARG A 187 -31.03 -15.12 -26.14
CA ARG A 187 -31.83 -14.23 -27.01
C ARG A 187 -33.27 -14.67 -27.15
N THR A 188 -34.10 -13.74 -27.55
CA THR A 188 -35.51 -14.03 -27.86
C THR A 188 -35.65 -14.93 -29.10
N PRO A 189 -36.76 -15.70 -29.23
CA PRO A 189 -37.01 -16.53 -30.40
C PRO A 189 -36.95 -15.79 -31.72
N GLU A 190 -37.36 -14.50 -31.75
CA GLU A 190 -37.33 -13.65 -32.92
C GLU A 190 -35.91 -13.26 -33.33
N GLU A 191 -35.00 -13.08 -32.34
CA GLU A 191 -33.56 -12.80 -32.58
C GLU A 191 -32.85 -14.06 -33.08
N LYS A 192 -33.15 -15.21 -32.46
CA LYS A 192 -32.59 -16.52 -32.87
C LYS A 192 -33.00 -16.88 -34.31
N ALA A 193 -34.25 -16.58 -34.67
CA ALA A 193 -34.73 -16.80 -36.04
C ALA A 193 -34.04 -15.93 -37.11
N LYS A 194 -33.54 -14.74 -36.72
CA LYS A 194 -32.81 -13.83 -37.61
C LYS A 194 -31.36 -14.26 -37.82
N MET A 195 -30.72 -14.74 -36.79
CA MET A 195 -29.32 -15.16 -36.77
C MET A 195 -29.14 -16.35 -35.87
N PRO A 196 -28.69 -17.52 -36.35
CA PRO A 196 -28.42 -18.69 -35.51
C PRO A 196 -27.38 -18.39 -34.42
N GLY A 197 -27.55 -18.94 -33.21
CA GLY A 197 -26.65 -18.72 -32.10
C GLY A 197 -25.21 -19.14 -32.37
N ARG A 198 -25.00 -20.18 -33.17
CA ARG A 198 -23.68 -20.68 -33.59
C ARG A 198 -22.79 -19.61 -34.24
N GLU A 199 -23.37 -18.63 -34.94
CA GLU A 199 -22.62 -17.54 -35.60
C GLU A 199 -22.13 -16.48 -34.58
N LEU A 200 -22.64 -16.52 -33.34
CA LEU A 200 -22.37 -15.55 -32.30
C LEU A 200 -21.50 -16.14 -31.16
N VAL A 201 -21.22 -17.45 -31.18
CA VAL A 201 -20.31 -18.09 -30.23
C VAL A 201 -18.91 -17.51 -30.38
N ASN A 202 -18.27 -17.07 -29.30
CA ASN A 202 -16.96 -16.42 -29.27
C ASN A 202 -16.86 -15.18 -30.19
N LYS A 203 -17.94 -14.37 -30.21
CA LYS A 203 -18.03 -13.09 -30.95
C LYS A 203 -18.44 -11.92 -30.05
N ASP A 204 -18.10 -11.97 -28.79
CA ASP A 204 -18.38 -10.92 -27.78
C ASP A 204 -19.87 -10.54 -27.70
N ASN A 205 -20.77 -11.47 -28.01
CA ASN A 205 -22.18 -11.22 -27.89
C ASN A 205 -22.67 -11.41 -26.45
N PRO A 206 -23.21 -10.38 -25.78
CA PRO A 206 -23.56 -10.46 -24.35
C PRO A 206 -24.75 -11.40 -24.05
N GLN A 207 -25.45 -11.92 -25.08
CA GLN A 207 -26.56 -12.84 -24.91
C GLN A 207 -26.26 -14.26 -25.40
N VAL A 208 -25.09 -14.50 -26.06
CA VAL A 208 -24.58 -15.82 -26.44
C VAL A 208 -23.24 -16.00 -25.77
N ILE A 209 -23.27 -16.37 -24.50
CA ILE A 209 -22.09 -16.35 -23.63
C ILE A 209 -21.67 -17.73 -23.18
N GLU A 210 -20.36 -17.90 -23.01
CA GLU A 210 -19.77 -19.01 -22.31
C GLU A 210 -20.21 -19.01 -20.83
N ILE A 211 -20.72 -20.15 -20.36
CA ILE A 211 -21.07 -20.34 -18.96
C ILE A 211 -20.15 -21.35 -18.27
N TRP A 212 -19.55 -22.31 -19.01
CA TRP A 212 -18.74 -23.36 -18.45
C TRP A 212 -17.59 -23.71 -19.38
N ASN A 213 -16.35 -23.70 -18.86
CA ASN A 213 -15.16 -24.21 -19.53
C ASN A 213 -14.72 -25.52 -18.88
N ILE A 214 -14.54 -26.59 -19.67
CA ILE A 214 -14.09 -27.91 -19.22
C ILE A 214 -12.71 -28.16 -19.84
N VAL A 215 -11.67 -28.12 -19.00
CA VAL A 215 -10.28 -28.24 -19.46
C VAL A 215 -9.78 -29.67 -19.30
N PHE A 216 -9.21 -30.20 -20.36
CA PHE A 216 -8.57 -31.51 -20.41
C PHE A 216 -7.05 -31.32 -20.20
N MET A 217 -6.63 -31.18 -18.94
CA MET A 217 -5.24 -30.96 -18.59
C MET A 217 -4.37 -32.14 -18.96
N GLN A 218 -3.49 -31.98 -19.95
CA GLN A 218 -2.64 -33.00 -20.51
C GLN A 218 -1.18 -32.61 -20.57
N TYR A 219 -0.87 -31.31 -20.54
CA TYR A 219 0.47 -30.79 -20.77
C TYR A 219 0.91 -29.80 -19.70
N ASN A 220 2.23 -29.65 -19.58
CA ASN A 220 2.91 -28.60 -18.82
C ASN A 220 3.70 -27.75 -19.82
N ARG A 221 3.40 -26.44 -19.92
CA ARG A 221 4.15 -25.49 -20.75
C ARG A 221 5.41 -25.07 -20.01
N LYS A 222 6.54 -25.28 -20.66
CA LYS A 222 7.87 -24.89 -20.14
C LYS A 222 8.22 -23.45 -20.52
N ALA A 223 9.24 -22.89 -19.88
CA ALA A 223 9.74 -21.54 -20.13
C ALA A 223 10.26 -21.31 -21.57
N ASP A 224 10.67 -22.37 -22.26
CA ASP A 224 11.07 -22.34 -23.67
C ASP A 224 9.91 -22.46 -24.66
N GLY A 225 8.68 -22.52 -24.14
CA GLY A 225 7.43 -22.67 -24.91
C GLY A 225 7.07 -24.12 -25.29
N SER A 226 7.92 -25.11 -25.00
CA SER A 226 7.62 -26.52 -25.29
C SER A 226 6.52 -27.08 -24.38
N LEU A 227 5.83 -28.11 -24.89
CA LEU A 227 4.80 -28.84 -24.14
C LEU A 227 5.35 -30.19 -23.71
N GLU A 228 5.26 -30.47 -22.41
CA GLU A 228 5.62 -31.75 -21.81
C GLU A 228 4.37 -32.43 -21.28
N PRO A 229 4.14 -33.74 -21.57
CA PRO A 229 2.97 -34.43 -21.02
C PRO A 229 2.95 -34.42 -19.49
N LEU A 230 1.77 -34.22 -18.90
CA LEU A 230 1.56 -34.34 -17.46
C LEU A 230 1.64 -35.80 -17.02
N PRO A 231 2.00 -36.10 -15.77
CA PRO A 231 2.10 -37.46 -15.25
C PRO A 231 0.75 -38.20 -15.18
N MET A 232 -0.36 -37.45 -15.17
CA MET A 232 -1.73 -37.96 -15.22
C MET A 232 -2.63 -37.03 -16.01
N HIS A 233 -3.70 -37.57 -16.58
CA HIS A 233 -4.76 -36.75 -17.17
C HIS A 233 -5.64 -36.20 -16.05
N VAL A 234 -5.90 -34.90 -16.10
CA VAL A 234 -6.70 -34.21 -15.07
C VAL A 234 -7.86 -33.47 -15.73
N ILE A 235 -9.05 -33.63 -15.15
CA ILE A 235 -10.17 -32.75 -15.45
C ILE A 235 -10.11 -31.56 -14.51
N ASP A 236 -10.13 -30.38 -15.10
CA ASP A 236 -10.32 -29.10 -14.43
C ASP A 236 -11.51 -28.39 -15.10
N THR A 237 -12.46 -27.95 -14.31
CA THR A 237 -13.61 -27.23 -14.87
C THR A 237 -13.82 -25.91 -14.15
N GLY A 238 -14.25 -24.92 -14.90
CA GLY A 238 -14.60 -23.62 -14.36
C GLY A 238 -15.92 -23.11 -14.95
N MET A 239 -16.99 -23.17 -14.15
CA MET A 239 -18.27 -22.59 -14.52
C MET A 239 -18.45 -21.22 -13.88
N GLY A 240 -18.70 -20.20 -14.68
CA GLY A 240 -18.96 -18.84 -14.20
C GLY A 240 -20.26 -18.80 -13.40
N PHE A 241 -20.15 -18.70 -12.09
CA PHE A 241 -21.30 -18.73 -11.18
C PHE A 241 -22.28 -17.60 -11.46
N GLU A 242 -21.82 -16.38 -11.58
CA GLU A 242 -22.64 -15.20 -11.85
C GLU A 242 -23.32 -15.30 -13.21
N ARG A 243 -22.62 -15.83 -14.23
CA ARG A 243 -23.20 -16.09 -15.56
C ARG A 243 -24.30 -17.16 -15.51
N LEU A 244 -24.08 -18.25 -14.79
CA LEU A 244 -25.07 -19.29 -14.62
C LEU A 244 -26.32 -18.77 -13.88
N VAL A 245 -26.16 -18.06 -12.77
CA VAL A 245 -27.28 -17.47 -12.01
C VAL A 245 -28.07 -16.51 -12.87
N ARG A 246 -27.40 -15.69 -13.70
CA ARG A 246 -28.04 -14.80 -14.66
C ARG A 246 -28.98 -15.57 -15.59
N MET A 247 -28.51 -16.69 -16.17
CA MET A 247 -29.32 -17.54 -17.05
C MET A 247 -30.53 -18.14 -16.34
N LEU A 248 -30.33 -18.65 -15.12
CA LEU A 248 -31.41 -19.28 -14.35
C LEU A 248 -32.42 -18.29 -13.82
N GLN A 249 -32.03 -17.03 -13.66
CA GLN A 249 -32.93 -15.97 -13.21
C GLN A 249 -33.53 -15.13 -14.38
N ASP A 250 -33.25 -15.50 -15.63
CA ASP A 250 -33.74 -14.82 -16.83
C ASP A 250 -33.42 -13.32 -16.79
N LYS A 251 -32.14 -12.98 -16.59
CA LYS A 251 -31.62 -11.60 -16.52
C LYS A 251 -30.73 -11.27 -17.71
N HIS A 252 -30.67 -9.99 -18.06
CA HIS A 252 -29.83 -9.51 -19.16
C HIS A 252 -28.43 -9.11 -18.70
N SER A 253 -28.22 -8.96 -17.40
CA SER A 253 -26.94 -8.61 -16.79
C SER A 253 -26.72 -9.42 -15.52
N ASN A 254 -25.47 -9.80 -15.22
CA ASN A 254 -25.10 -10.40 -13.94
C ASN A 254 -25.48 -9.47 -12.78
N TYR A 255 -25.36 -8.15 -12.97
CA TYR A 255 -25.69 -7.14 -11.96
C TYR A 255 -27.19 -7.05 -11.62
N ASP A 256 -28.05 -7.66 -12.45
CA ASP A 256 -29.52 -7.67 -12.24
C ASP A 256 -29.98 -8.89 -11.43
N THR A 257 -29.06 -9.78 -11.08
CA THR A 257 -29.32 -10.99 -10.27
C THR A 257 -29.39 -10.69 -8.79
N ASP A 258 -29.84 -11.64 -8.00
CA ASP A 258 -29.89 -11.58 -6.54
C ASP A 258 -28.50 -11.55 -5.87
N ILE A 259 -27.43 -11.77 -6.62
CA ILE A 259 -26.04 -11.58 -6.15
C ILE A 259 -25.73 -10.10 -5.92
N PHE A 260 -26.12 -9.23 -6.84
CA PHE A 260 -25.74 -7.81 -6.85
C PHE A 260 -26.87 -6.86 -6.42
N GLN A 261 -28.14 -7.24 -6.71
CA GLN A 261 -29.28 -6.36 -6.46
C GLN A 261 -29.45 -5.94 -5.00
N PRO A 262 -29.21 -6.78 -3.97
CA PRO A 262 -29.25 -6.33 -2.58
C PRO A 262 -28.24 -5.20 -2.29
N ILE A 263 -27.00 -5.32 -2.85
CA ILE A 263 -25.94 -4.32 -2.70
C ILE A 263 -26.32 -3.04 -3.46
N ILE A 264 -26.79 -3.14 -4.70
CA ILE A 264 -27.22 -2.00 -5.52
C ILE A 264 -28.37 -1.25 -4.84
N LYS A 265 -29.35 -1.94 -4.28
CA LYS A 265 -30.45 -1.33 -3.51
C LYS A 265 -29.95 -0.56 -2.27
N GLN A 266 -28.91 -1.08 -1.61
CA GLN A 266 -28.31 -0.37 -0.49
C GLN A 266 -27.55 0.88 -0.96
N ILE A 267 -26.89 0.80 -2.13
CA ILE A 267 -26.24 1.98 -2.77
C ILE A 267 -27.31 3.01 -3.12
N GLU A 268 -28.45 2.62 -3.69
CA GLU A 268 -29.59 3.51 -3.95
C GLU A 268 -30.08 4.20 -2.68
N ALA A 269 -30.23 3.43 -1.58
CA ALA A 269 -30.71 3.95 -0.30
C ALA A 269 -29.75 4.99 0.31
N ILE A 270 -28.44 4.81 0.16
CA ILE A 270 -27.43 5.73 0.69
C ILE A 270 -27.25 6.94 -0.21
N SER A 271 -27.17 6.75 -1.54
CA SER A 271 -26.88 7.82 -2.50
C SER A 271 -28.10 8.65 -2.90
N GLY A 272 -29.31 8.10 -2.72
CA GLY A 272 -30.56 8.70 -3.24
C GLY A 272 -30.72 8.61 -4.77
N LYS A 273 -29.73 8.06 -5.48
CA LYS A 273 -29.77 7.79 -6.93
C LYS A 273 -30.50 6.48 -7.20
N LYS A 274 -30.99 6.30 -8.42
CA LYS A 274 -31.71 5.08 -8.81
C LYS A 274 -30.95 4.31 -9.88
N TYR A 275 -30.95 2.99 -9.78
CA TYR A 275 -30.43 2.09 -10.79
C TYR A 275 -31.45 1.94 -11.92
N GLY A 276 -31.04 2.29 -13.15
CA GLY A 276 -31.93 2.36 -14.32
C GLY A 276 -31.93 1.10 -15.19
N PHE A 277 -31.15 0.06 -14.84
CA PHE A 277 -31.02 -1.17 -15.64
C PHE A 277 -30.58 -0.90 -17.10
N THR A 278 -29.75 0.12 -17.30
CA THR A 278 -29.27 0.48 -18.66
C THR A 278 -28.36 -0.59 -19.23
N THR A 279 -28.41 -0.77 -20.57
CA THR A 279 -27.44 -1.60 -21.27
C THR A 279 -26.19 -0.77 -21.51
N PRO A 280 -25.01 -1.23 -21.04
CA PRO A 280 -23.75 -0.50 -21.23
C PRO A 280 -23.40 -0.35 -22.72
N THR A 281 -22.83 0.81 -23.08
CA THR A 281 -22.40 1.10 -24.44
C THR A 281 -20.97 0.67 -24.76
N GLY A 282 -20.31 -0.02 -23.82
CA GLY A 282 -18.92 -0.53 -23.91
C GLY A 282 -17.87 0.45 -23.40
N LEU A 283 -16.61 0.01 -23.41
CA LEU A 283 -15.44 0.74 -22.87
C LEU A 283 -15.19 2.14 -23.47
N ASN A 284 -15.56 2.33 -24.73
CA ASN A 284 -15.41 3.62 -25.43
C ASN A 284 -16.63 4.54 -25.26
N GLY A 285 -17.64 4.09 -24.55
CA GLY A 285 -18.82 4.85 -24.19
C GLY A 285 -18.65 5.41 -22.78
N GLU A 286 -18.39 6.68 -22.66
CA GLU A 286 -18.55 7.46 -21.43
C GLU A 286 -20.02 7.55 -21.04
N GLY A 287 -20.76 6.45 -20.81
CA GLY A 287 -22.20 6.47 -20.60
C GLY A 287 -22.90 7.56 -21.42
N LYS A 288 -23.71 7.22 -22.37
CA LYS A 288 -24.34 8.19 -23.30
C LYS A 288 -25.15 9.26 -22.57
N ASP A 289 -25.64 8.93 -21.37
CA ASP A 289 -26.42 9.82 -20.55
C ASP A 289 -26.07 9.70 -19.05
N GLU A 290 -26.62 10.56 -18.25
CA GLU A 290 -26.37 10.60 -16.79
C GLU A 290 -26.83 9.31 -16.09
N GLN A 291 -27.92 8.67 -16.56
CA GLN A 291 -28.42 7.44 -15.96
C GLN A 291 -27.46 6.26 -16.21
N GLU A 292 -26.89 6.12 -17.39
CA GLU A 292 -25.91 5.08 -17.67
C GLU A 292 -24.63 5.25 -16.80
N LYS A 293 -24.16 6.49 -16.59
CA LYS A 293 -23.03 6.78 -15.69
C LYS A 293 -23.32 6.40 -14.24
N ILE A 294 -24.54 6.65 -13.77
CA ILE A 294 -25.00 6.24 -12.44
C ILE A 294 -25.01 4.71 -12.34
N ASP A 295 -25.56 4.02 -13.33
CA ASP A 295 -25.65 2.57 -13.36
C ASP A 295 -24.25 1.91 -13.38
N ILE A 296 -23.36 2.43 -14.24
CA ILE A 296 -21.95 1.99 -14.27
C ILE A 296 -21.30 2.17 -12.89
N ALA A 297 -21.49 3.33 -12.26
CA ALA A 297 -20.93 3.58 -10.94
C ALA A 297 -21.46 2.60 -9.89
N MET A 298 -22.74 2.29 -9.88
CA MET A 298 -23.35 1.32 -8.97
C MET A 298 -22.81 -0.10 -9.21
N ARG A 299 -22.64 -0.51 -10.47
CA ARG A 299 -22.04 -1.81 -10.84
C ARG A 299 -20.60 -1.91 -10.36
N VAL A 300 -19.77 -0.89 -10.66
CA VAL A 300 -18.36 -0.82 -10.21
C VAL A 300 -18.26 -0.90 -8.69
N VAL A 301 -19.08 -0.13 -7.98
CA VAL A 301 -19.09 -0.12 -6.50
C VAL A 301 -19.49 -1.49 -5.94
N ALA A 302 -20.54 -2.11 -6.48
CA ALA A 302 -21.02 -3.40 -6.00
C ALA A 302 -20.02 -4.54 -6.26
N ASP A 303 -19.36 -4.54 -7.43
CA ASP A 303 -18.33 -5.49 -7.79
C ASP A 303 -17.08 -5.32 -6.89
N HIS A 304 -16.57 -4.10 -6.80
CA HIS A 304 -15.33 -3.82 -6.08
C HIS A 304 -15.46 -4.00 -4.56
N LEU A 305 -16.67 -3.80 -4.00
CA LEU A 305 -16.96 -4.15 -2.62
C LEU A 305 -16.64 -5.61 -2.33
N ARG A 306 -17.07 -6.54 -3.21
CA ARG A 306 -16.80 -7.97 -3.09
C ARG A 306 -15.29 -8.25 -3.12
N ALA A 307 -14.61 -7.74 -4.15
CA ALA A 307 -13.16 -7.93 -4.34
C ALA A 307 -12.35 -7.44 -3.12
N VAL A 308 -12.64 -6.26 -2.62
CA VAL A 308 -11.91 -5.66 -1.49
C VAL A 308 -12.24 -6.38 -0.18
N ALA A 309 -13.52 -6.66 0.10
CA ALA A 309 -13.93 -7.30 1.34
C ALA A 309 -13.35 -8.70 1.47
N PHE A 310 -13.41 -9.53 0.42
CA PHE A 310 -12.84 -10.87 0.43
C PHE A 310 -11.31 -10.88 0.48
N SER A 311 -10.65 -9.93 -0.21
CA SER A 311 -9.18 -9.82 -0.11
C SER A 311 -8.73 -9.49 1.31
N ILE A 312 -9.45 -8.60 2.02
CA ILE A 312 -9.15 -8.29 3.42
C ILE A 312 -9.47 -9.50 4.31
N ALA A 313 -10.59 -10.20 4.08
CA ALA A 313 -10.94 -11.44 4.80
C ALA A 313 -9.88 -12.53 4.63
N ASP A 314 -9.28 -12.65 3.45
CA ASP A 314 -8.15 -13.56 3.16
C ASP A 314 -6.79 -13.02 3.69
N GLY A 315 -6.81 -11.91 4.46
CA GLY A 315 -5.65 -11.34 5.15
C GLY A 315 -4.78 -10.43 4.28
N GLN A 316 -5.22 -10.01 3.10
CA GLN A 316 -4.50 -9.05 2.27
C GLN A 316 -5.03 -7.63 2.49
N LEU A 317 -4.28 -6.83 3.25
CA LEU A 317 -4.60 -5.42 3.44
C LEU A 317 -4.19 -4.57 2.24
N PRO A 318 -4.92 -3.47 1.92
CA PRO A 318 -4.48 -2.46 0.98
C PRO A 318 -3.10 -1.91 1.38
N SER A 319 -2.18 -1.77 0.41
CA SER A 319 -0.83 -1.28 0.67
C SER A 319 -0.21 -0.57 -0.55
N ASN A 320 1.06 -0.16 -0.48
CA ASN A 320 1.76 0.53 -1.58
C ASN A 320 2.53 -0.43 -2.52
N ALA A 321 2.45 -1.74 -2.30
CA ALA A 321 3.24 -2.71 -3.07
C ALA A 321 2.49 -4.02 -3.30
N LYS A 322 2.89 -4.75 -4.37
CA LYS A 322 2.42 -6.11 -4.70
C LYS A 322 0.88 -6.21 -4.69
N ALA A 323 0.34 -7.33 -4.19
CA ALA A 323 -1.10 -7.58 -4.13
C ALA A 323 -1.87 -6.47 -3.39
N GLY A 324 -1.35 -5.95 -2.27
CA GLY A 324 -1.99 -4.87 -1.53
C GLY A 324 -2.16 -3.57 -2.32
N TYR A 325 -1.24 -3.26 -3.25
CA TYR A 325 -1.37 -2.12 -4.15
C TYR A 325 -2.55 -2.30 -5.11
N VAL A 326 -2.72 -3.50 -5.66
CA VAL A 326 -3.84 -3.80 -6.57
C VAL A 326 -5.17 -3.68 -5.83
N ILE A 327 -5.28 -4.24 -4.60
CA ILE A 327 -6.49 -4.13 -3.79
C ILE A 327 -6.79 -2.67 -3.44
N ARG A 328 -5.77 -1.88 -3.10
CA ARG A 328 -5.92 -0.43 -2.89
C ARG A 328 -6.44 0.29 -4.14
N ARG A 329 -5.95 -0.07 -5.33
CA ARG A 329 -6.39 0.50 -6.60
C ARG A 329 -7.86 0.19 -6.87
N ILE A 330 -8.32 -1.04 -6.63
CA ILE A 330 -9.73 -1.45 -6.76
C ILE A 330 -10.61 -0.61 -5.81
N LEU A 331 -10.24 -0.52 -4.53
CA LEU A 331 -10.98 0.28 -3.55
C LEU A 331 -11.07 1.75 -3.99
N ARG A 332 -9.96 2.35 -4.38
CA ARG A 332 -9.91 3.75 -4.83
C ARG A 332 -10.73 4.00 -6.09
N ARG A 333 -10.77 3.02 -7.01
CA ARG A 333 -11.64 3.09 -8.19
C ARG A 333 -13.11 3.15 -7.78
N ALA A 334 -13.57 2.31 -6.86
CA ALA A 334 -14.93 2.35 -6.35
C ALA A 334 -15.27 3.68 -5.67
N VAL A 335 -14.38 4.18 -4.80
CA VAL A 335 -14.55 5.48 -4.11
C VAL A 335 -14.66 6.62 -5.11
N ARG A 336 -13.84 6.62 -6.17
CA ARG A 336 -13.90 7.64 -7.20
C ARG A 336 -15.24 7.64 -7.95
N TYR A 337 -15.71 6.44 -8.40
CA TYR A 337 -17.00 6.35 -9.09
C TYR A 337 -18.14 6.83 -8.19
N ALA A 338 -18.08 6.49 -6.91
CA ALA A 338 -19.06 6.96 -5.93
C ALA A 338 -18.99 8.48 -5.70
N TYR A 339 -17.80 9.02 -5.59
CA TYR A 339 -17.56 10.47 -5.43
C TYR A 339 -18.06 11.26 -6.65
N THR A 340 -17.79 10.77 -7.85
CA THR A 340 -18.08 11.49 -9.10
C THR A 340 -19.55 11.38 -9.52
N PHE A 341 -20.13 10.18 -9.45
CA PHE A 341 -21.44 9.90 -10.06
C PHE A 341 -22.57 9.62 -9.06
N LEU A 342 -22.22 9.25 -7.80
CA LEU A 342 -23.19 8.95 -6.76
C LEU A 342 -23.23 10.00 -5.64
N ASP A 343 -22.46 11.08 -5.77
CA ASP A 343 -22.39 12.20 -4.82
C ASP A 343 -21.92 11.80 -3.42
N GLN A 344 -21.15 10.69 -3.29
CA GLN A 344 -20.66 10.24 -2.00
C GLN A 344 -19.35 10.96 -1.66
N LYS A 345 -19.42 11.99 -0.82
CA LYS A 345 -18.26 12.82 -0.40
C LYS A 345 -17.61 12.34 0.89
N GLU A 346 -18.23 11.40 1.57
CA GLU A 346 -17.74 10.76 2.80
C GLU A 346 -17.58 9.25 2.59
N ALA A 347 -16.79 8.58 3.44
CA ALA A 347 -16.65 7.14 3.40
C ALA A 347 -18.00 6.42 3.53
N PHE A 348 -18.31 5.55 2.58
CA PHE A 348 -19.60 4.88 2.51
C PHE A 348 -19.54 3.38 2.15
N LEU A 349 -18.48 2.91 1.45
CA LEU A 349 -18.33 1.51 1.04
C LEU A 349 -18.44 0.55 2.23
N TYR A 350 -17.83 0.88 3.35
CA TYR A 350 -17.91 0.08 4.57
C TYR A 350 -19.37 -0.09 5.07
N LYS A 351 -20.27 0.84 4.74
CA LYS A 351 -21.71 0.76 5.10
C LYS A 351 -22.46 -0.27 4.26
N LEU A 352 -21.91 -0.69 3.14
CA LEU A 352 -22.46 -1.74 2.26
C LEU A 352 -22.06 -3.15 2.74
N LEU A 353 -21.01 -3.27 3.53
CA LEU A 353 -20.47 -4.54 3.99
C LEU A 353 -21.48 -5.44 4.72
N PRO A 354 -22.37 -4.93 5.61
CA PRO A 354 -23.36 -5.78 6.25
C PRO A 354 -24.28 -6.51 5.26
N VAL A 355 -24.63 -5.87 4.14
CA VAL A 355 -25.45 -6.50 3.08
C VAL A 355 -24.65 -7.63 2.40
N LEU A 356 -23.38 -7.40 2.06
CA LEU A 356 -22.51 -8.43 1.50
C LEU A 356 -22.39 -9.65 2.45
N VAL A 357 -22.19 -9.39 3.75
CA VAL A 357 -22.11 -10.43 4.77
C VAL A 357 -23.41 -11.22 4.88
N GLN A 358 -24.56 -10.56 4.78
CA GLN A 358 -25.87 -11.22 4.76
C GLN A 358 -26.01 -12.16 3.56
N GLU A 359 -25.63 -11.72 2.36
CA GLU A 359 -25.82 -12.47 1.11
C GLU A 359 -24.80 -13.61 0.95
N MET A 360 -23.54 -13.41 1.35
CA MET A 360 -22.45 -14.36 1.07
C MET A 360 -21.84 -15.00 2.32
N GLY A 361 -22.12 -14.52 3.52
CA GLY A 361 -21.51 -15.00 4.76
C GLY A 361 -21.83 -16.43 5.14
N GLN A 362 -22.94 -17.00 4.65
CA GLN A 362 -23.25 -18.42 4.85
C GLN A 362 -22.31 -19.31 4.03
N ALA A 363 -21.98 -18.93 2.81
CA ALA A 363 -21.08 -19.67 1.93
C ALA A 363 -19.60 -19.46 2.29
N TYR A 364 -19.29 -18.29 2.84
CA TYR A 364 -17.93 -17.83 3.14
C TYR A 364 -17.86 -17.29 4.58
N PRO A 365 -17.66 -18.16 5.58
CA PRO A 365 -17.73 -17.80 7.01
C PRO A 365 -16.63 -16.81 7.44
N GLU A 366 -15.57 -16.66 6.66
CA GLU A 366 -14.53 -15.64 6.89
C GLU A 366 -15.06 -14.20 6.83
N LEU A 367 -16.12 -13.92 6.04
CA LEU A 367 -16.70 -12.59 5.97
C LEU A 367 -17.34 -12.14 7.30
N PRO A 368 -18.30 -12.87 7.89
CA PRO A 368 -18.86 -12.50 9.18
C PRO A 368 -17.83 -12.55 10.30
N ALA A 369 -16.87 -13.50 10.26
CA ALA A 369 -15.83 -13.61 11.28
C ALA A 369 -14.92 -12.36 11.34
N GLN A 370 -14.68 -11.69 10.20
CA GLN A 370 -13.80 -10.53 10.12
C GLN A 370 -14.54 -9.23 9.74
N GLN A 371 -15.87 -9.19 9.81
CA GLN A 371 -16.67 -8.04 9.37
C GLN A 371 -16.21 -6.72 9.98
N GLU A 372 -15.88 -6.69 11.26
CA GLU A 372 -15.44 -5.48 11.94
C GLU A 372 -14.08 -4.98 11.43
N LEU A 373 -13.12 -5.88 11.23
CA LEU A 373 -11.83 -5.57 10.64
C LEU A 373 -11.99 -5.01 9.22
N ILE A 374 -12.77 -5.71 8.37
CA ILE A 374 -13.02 -5.31 6.98
C ILE A 374 -13.60 -3.89 6.93
N ALA A 375 -14.65 -3.63 7.73
CA ALA A 375 -15.31 -2.33 7.80
C ALA A 375 -14.34 -1.20 8.19
N ARG A 376 -13.49 -1.44 9.19
CA ARG A 376 -12.51 -0.44 9.67
C ARG A 376 -11.43 -0.17 8.64
N VAL A 377 -10.84 -1.21 8.04
CA VAL A 377 -9.82 -1.07 7.00
C VAL A 377 -10.36 -0.32 5.78
N MET A 378 -11.55 -0.69 5.33
CA MET A 378 -12.20 0.00 4.20
C MET A 378 -12.44 1.47 4.53
N LYS A 379 -13.02 1.78 5.69
CA LYS A 379 -13.30 3.15 6.11
C LYS A 379 -12.04 4.02 6.17
N GLU A 380 -10.96 3.52 6.76
CA GLU A 380 -9.68 4.24 6.85
C GLU A 380 -9.07 4.54 5.48
N GLU A 381 -9.08 3.56 4.55
CA GLU A 381 -8.61 3.77 3.18
C GLU A 381 -9.49 4.76 2.41
N GLU A 382 -10.82 4.69 2.58
CA GLU A 382 -11.75 5.65 1.98
C GLU A 382 -11.50 7.06 2.50
N ASP A 383 -11.46 7.25 3.84
CA ASP A 383 -11.22 8.55 4.48
C ASP A 383 -9.86 9.14 4.07
N SER A 384 -8.83 8.28 3.99
CA SER A 384 -7.51 8.70 3.55
C SER A 384 -7.50 9.13 2.09
N PHE A 385 -8.16 8.37 1.21
CA PHE A 385 -8.20 8.67 -0.21
C PHE A 385 -9.07 9.87 -0.54
N LEU A 386 -10.21 10.04 0.12
CA LEU A 386 -11.09 11.21 -0.10
C LEU A 386 -10.37 12.52 0.21
N ARG A 387 -9.53 12.56 1.26
CA ARG A 387 -8.69 13.74 1.55
C ARG A 387 -7.70 14.08 0.43
N THR A 388 -7.16 13.07 -0.25
CA THR A 388 -6.23 13.26 -1.38
C THR A 388 -6.95 13.44 -2.70
N LEU A 389 -8.10 12.80 -2.88
CA LEU A 389 -8.93 12.84 -4.09
C LEU A 389 -9.40 14.27 -4.40
N GLU A 390 -10.01 14.93 -3.43
CA GLU A 390 -10.48 16.32 -3.59
C GLU A 390 -9.34 17.27 -3.98
N LYS A 391 -8.20 17.15 -3.30
CA LYS A 391 -7.02 17.96 -3.58
C LYS A 391 -6.42 17.64 -4.95
N GLY A 392 -6.34 16.34 -5.31
CA GLY A 392 -5.83 15.90 -6.60
C GLY A 392 -6.71 16.36 -7.77
N ILE A 393 -8.03 16.24 -7.63
CA ILE A 393 -8.98 16.74 -8.64
C ILE A 393 -8.83 18.26 -8.83
N ASN A 394 -8.73 19.02 -7.73
CA ASN A 394 -8.58 20.48 -7.82
C ASN A 394 -7.27 20.88 -8.51
N LEU A 395 -6.17 20.19 -8.24
CA LEU A 395 -4.88 20.42 -8.90
C LEU A 395 -4.96 20.06 -10.40
N LEU A 396 -5.52 18.90 -10.72
CA LEU A 396 -5.68 18.44 -12.10
C LEU A 396 -6.57 19.38 -12.91
N ASN A 397 -7.66 19.90 -12.32
CA ASN A 397 -8.49 20.92 -12.95
C ASN A 397 -7.70 22.19 -13.25
N GLY A 398 -6.84 22.62 -12.32
CA GLY A 398 -5.93 23.75 -12.54
C GLY A 398 -4.95 23.50 -13.71
N ASP A 399 -4.34 22.32 -13.75
CA ASP A 399 -3.44 21.91 -14.84
C ASP A 399 -4.20 21.87 -16.19
N MET A 400 -5.45 21.36 -16.22
CA MET A 400 -6.30 21.36 -17.43
C MET A 400 -6.72 22.78 -17.87
N ASP A 401 -6.98 23.69 -16.94
CA ASP A 401 -7.25 25.09 -17.26
C ASP A 401 -6.04 25.77 -17.90
N GLU A 402 -4.82 25.45 -17.43
CA GLU A 402 -3.57 25.91 -18.04
C GLU A 402 -3.39 25.36 -19.45
N LEU A 403 -3.64 24.05 -19.67
CA LEU A 403 -3.59 23.43 -20.99
C LEU A 403 -4.57 24.12 -21.95
N LYS A 404 -5.79 24.39 -21.51
CA LYS A 404 -6.80 25.11 -22.29
C LYS A 404 -6.35 26.51 -22.66
N ALA A 405 -5.74 27.24 -21.73
CA ALA A 405 -5.24 28.59 -21.97
C ALA A 405 -4.11 28.62 -23.03
N HIS A 406 -3.33 27.54 -23.13
CA HIS A 406 -2.22 27.41 -24.07
C HIS A 406 -2.59 26.63 -25.35
N GLY A 407 -3.84 26.16 -25.50
CA GLY A 407 -4.31 25.39 -26.66
C GLY A 407 -3.67 24.00 -26.76
N GLN A 408 -3.23 23.44 -25.63
CA GLN A 408 -2.64 22.10 -25.53
C GLN A 408 -3.73 21.08 -25.18
N THR A 409 -3.54 19.82 -25.61
CA THR A 409 -4.49 18.73 -25.39
C THR A 409 -3.90 17.56 -24.64
N GLU A 410 -2.64 17.65 -24.21
CA GLU A 410 -1.93 16.60 -23.50
C GLU A 410 -1.31 17.13 -22.21
N LEU A 411 -1.62 16.47 -21.09
CA LEU A 411 -0.99 16.72 -19.79
C LEU A 411 0.41 16.11 -19.79
N ASP A 412 1.42 16.89 -19.45
CA ASP A 412 2.80 16.41 -19.42
C ASP A 412 3.04 15.36 -18.32
N GLY A 413 3.94 14.42 -18.62
CA GLY A 413 4.25 13.30 -17.71
C GLY A 413 4.81 13.73 -16.36
N THR A 414 5.47 14.89 -16.26
CA THR A 414 6.00 15.43 -14.99
C THR A 414 4.87 15.90 -14.09
N SER A 415 3.84 16.56 -14.62
CA SER A 415 2.64 16.95 -13.88
C SER A 415 1.86 15.74 -13.40
N ALA A 416 1.66 14.74 -14.28
CA ALA A 416 1.03 13.48 -13.90
C ALA A 416 1.84 12.74 -12.82
N PHE A 417 3.18 12.72 -12.92
CA PHE A 417 4.06 12.13 -11.90
C PHE A 417 4.01 12.90 -10.57
N ARG A 418 3.93 14.22 -10.59
CA ARG A 418 3.75 15.05 -9.38
C ARG A 418 2.46 14.71 -8.65
N LEU A 419 1.35 14.54 -9.36
CA LEU A 419 0.06 14.10 -8.80
C LEU A 419 0.20 12.73 -8.13
N PHE A 420 0.89 11.79 -8.78
CA PHE A 420 1.13 10.45 -8.27
C PHE A 420 2.06 10.42 -7.05
N ASP A 421 3.27 10.97 -7.18
CA ASP A 421 4.34 10.84 -6.18
C ASP A 421 4.08 11.69 -4.92
N THR A 422 3.62 12.93 -5.10
CA THR A 422 3.45 13.88 -4.00
C THR A 422 2.08 13.80 -3.35
N TYR A 423 1.04 13.54 -4.14
CA TYR A 423 -0.35 13.57 -3.65
C TYR A 423 -1.01 12.19 -3.60
N GLY A 424 -0.33 11.14 -4.06
CA GLY A 424 -0.87 9.78 -4.08
C GLY A 424 -2.08 9.63 -5.01
N PHE A 425 -2.18 10.49 -6.04
CA PHE A 425 -3.26 10.48 -7.02
C PHE A 425 -2.86 9.55 -8.17
N PRO A 426 -3.53 8.42 -8.36
CA PRO A 426 -3.09 7.40 -9.30
C PRO A 426 -3.09 7.88 -10.76
N LEU A 427 -2.17 7.36 -11.60
CA LEU A 427 -2.05 7.72 -13.00
C LEU A 427 -3.34 7.39 -13.77
N ASP A 428 -3.86 6.18 -13.60
CA ASP A 428 -5.11 5.73 -14.24
C ASP A 428 -6.30 6.64 -13.93
N LEU A 429 -6.32 7.22 -12.75
CA LEU A 429 -7.32 8.22 -12.36
C LEU A 429 -7.07 9.56 -13.06
N THR A 430 -5.81 9.98 -13.18
CA THR A 430 -5.43 11.20 -13.94
C THR A 430 -5.82 11.06 -15.40
N GLU A 431 -5.49 9.92 -16.03
CA GLU A 431 -5.83 9.61 -17.43
C GLU A 431 -7.34 9.64 -17.67
N LEU A 432 -8.09 9.03 -16.76
CA LEU A 432 -9.54 8.93 -16.89
C LEU A 432 -10.19 10.32 -16.80
N ILE A 433 -9.79 11.16 -15.83
CA ILE A 433 -10.33 12.53 -15.71
C ILE A 433 -9.90 13.38 -16.90
N CYS A 434 -8.65 13.28 -17.35
CA CYS A 434 -8.18 13.95 -18.56
C CYS A 434 -9.03 13.57 -19.77
N ARG A 435 -9.28 12.29 -19.98
CA ARG A 435 -10.11 11.76 -21.09
C ARG A 435 -11.54 12.28 -21.03
N GLU A 436 -12.16 12.30 -19.83
CA GLU A 436 -13.50 12.85 -19.61
C GLU A 436 -13.62 14.34 -20.03
N HIS A 437 -12.50 15.07 -20.02
CA HIS A 437 -12.43 16.47 -20.41
C HIS A 437 -11.81 16.70 -21.81
N GLY A 438 -11.56 15.62 -22.56
CA GLY A 438 -10.99 15.66 -23.91
C GLY A 438 -9.49 15.89 -23.96
N TYR A 439 -8.76 15.57 -22.89
CA TYR A 439 -7.30 15.62 -22.81
C TYR A 439 -6.69 14.22 -22.79
N THR A 440 -5.42 14.12 -23.19
CA THR A 440 -4.58 12.93 -23.04
C THR A 440 -3.50 13.15 -21.97
N VAL A 441 -2.80 12.10 -21.58
CA VAL A 441 -1.67 12.16 -20.63
C VAL A 441 -0.42 11.59 -21.30
N ASP A 442 0.72 12.24 -21.14
CA ASP A 442 2.03 11.74 -21.57
C ASP A 442 2.50 10.61 -20.61
N GLU A 443 2.02 9.39 -20.89
CA GLU A 443 2.41 8.19 -20.14
C GLU A 443 3.92 7.90 -20.25
N LYS A 444 4.53 8.23 -21.39
CA LYS A 444 5.97 8.01 -21.60
C LYS A 444 6.78 8.88 -20.67
N GLY A 445 6.48 10.17 -20.61
CA GLY A 445 7.13 11.11 -19.69
C GLY A 445 6.89 10.74 -18.22
N PHE A 446 5.69 10.28 -17.86
CA PHE A 446 5.41 9.75 -16.52
C PHE A 446 6.29 8.54 -16.19
N ASN A 447 6.41 7.58 -17.10
CA ASN A 447 7.22 6.37 -16.91
C ASN A 447 8.71 6.70 -16.84
N GLU A 448 9.19 7.73 -17.56
CA GLU A 448 10.58 8.22 -17.45
C GLU A 448 10.86 8.81 -16.06
N GLU A 449 9.96 9.62 -15.49
CA GLU A 449 10.09 10.14 -14.13
C GLU A 449 10.02 9.01 -13.07
N MET A 450 9.12 8.05 -13.24
CA MET A 450 9.02 6.85 -12.42
C MET A 450 10.32 6.02 -12.49
N ALA A 451 10.91 5.87 -13.68
CA ALA A 451 12.18 5.18 -13.86
C ALA A 451 13.34 5.91 -13.18
N LYS A 452 13.38 7.25 -13.23
CA LYS A 452 14.36 8.09 -12.52
C LYS A 452 14.24 7.91 -11.00
N GLN A 453 13.03 7.86 -10.46
CA GLN A 453 12.78 7.59 -9.04
C GLN A 453 13.27 6.17 -8.66
N LYS A 454 12.90 5.14 -9.43
CA LYS A 454 13.35 3.76 -9.24
C LYS A 454 14.86 3.59 -9.41
N ALA A 455 15.48 4.31 -10.34
CA ALA A 455 16.93 4.29 -10.55
C ALA A 455 17.69 4.91 -9.37
N ARG A 456 17.18 6.00 -8.77
CA ARG A 456 17.73 6.57 -7.53
C ARG A 456 17.70 5.55 -6.38
N ALA A 457 16.65 4.75 -6.28
CA ALA A 457 16.53 3.68 -5.30
C ALA A 457 17.41 2.46 -5.64
N ARG A 458 17.55 2.09 -6.93
CA ARG A 458 18.35 0.94 -7.40
C ARG A 458 19.85 1.17 -7.39
N ASN A 459 20.35 2.37 -7.68
CA ASN A 459 21.78 2.69 -7.69
C ASN A 459 22.48 2.49 -6.33
N ALA A 460 21.73 2.19 -5.29
CA ALA A 460 22.25 1.79 -3.99
C ALA A 460 22.60 0.29 -3.88
N ALA A 461 22.21 -0.58 -4.82
CA ALA A 461 22.13 -2.03 -4.60
C ALA A 461 22.78 -2.93 -5.66
N VAL A 462 23.68 -2.46 -6.51
CA VAL A 462 24.39 -3.35 -7.45
C VAL A 462 25.50 -4.08 -6.71
N VAL A 463 25.37 -5.41 -6.56
CA VAL A 463 26.36 -6.34 -6.00
C VAL A 463 26.76 -7.30 -7.11
N GLU A 464 28.05 -7.40 -7.39
CA GLU A 464 28.64 -8.36 -8.34
C GLU A 464 29.24 -9.51 -7.54
N ASN A 465 28.64 -10.70 -7.64
CA ASN A 465 29.13 -11.91 -7.01
C ASN A 465 30.04 -12.68 -7.97
N GLY A 466 31.23 -13.05 -7.50
CA GLY A 466 32.09 -14.01 -8.19
C GLY A 466 31.61 -15.46 -8.02
N ASP A 467 32.26 -16.39 -8.73
CA ASP A 467 31.97 -17.82 -8.58
C ASP A 467 32.49 -18.37 -7.24
N TRP A 468 31.88 -19.45 -6.76
CA TRP A 468 32.33 -20.14 -5.57
C TRP A 468 33.60 -20.95 -5.83
N GLU A 469 34.62 -20.69 -5.05
CA GLU A 469 35.85 -21.51 -5.01
C GLU A 469 35.75 -22.49 -3.86
N VAL A 470 35.72 -23.80 -4.19
CA VAL A 470 35.59 -24.89 -3.23
C VAL A 470 36.95 -25.26 -2.66
N ILE A 471 37.08 -25.19 -1.34
CA ILE A 471 38.31 -25.58 -0.59
C ILE A 471 38.18 -27.00 -0.06
N ARG A 472 36.95 -27.36 0.38
CA ARG A 472 36.64 -28.67 0.97
C ARG A 472 35.18 -29.02 0.65
N GLU A 473 34.94 -30.26 0.26
CA GLU A 473 33.59 -30.79 0.12
C GLU A 473 32.97 -31.03 1.49
N GLY A 474 31.69 -30.76 1.60
CA GLY A 474 30.92 -30.94 2.86
C GLY A 474 29.63 -30.13 2.89
N GLU A 475 28.83 -30.41 3.87
CA GLU A 475 27.59 -29.67 4.18
C GLU A 475 27.78 -28.81 5.42
N GLN A 476 27.09 -27.69 5.48
CA GLN A 476 27.12 -26.78 6.62
C GLN A 476 26.12 -27.26 7.70
N VAL A 477 26.57 -27.28 8.95
CA VAL A 477 25.74 -27.54 10.14
C VAL A 477 25.70 -26.28 11.00
N PHE A 478 24.50 -25.78 11.29
CA PHE A 478 24.29 -24.69 12.23
C PHE A 478 24.23 -25.22 13.68
N VAL A 479 25.15 -24.75 14.52
CA VAL A 479 25.27 -25.14 15.94
C VAL A 479 24.95 -23.99 16.91
N GLY A 480 24.51 -22.83 16.36
CA GLY A 480 24.40 -21.58 17.10
C GLY A 480 23.27 -21.49 18.13
N TYR A 481 22.34 -22.44 18.19
CA TYR A 481 21.37 -22.47 19.29
C TYR A 481 21.98 -22.89 20.62
N ASP A 482 23.05 -23.70 20.55
CA ASP A 482 23.68 -24.30 21.72
C ASP A 482 25.08 -23.71 22.01
N TYR A 483 25.77 -23.25 20.97
CA TYR A 483 27.16 -22.81 21.05
C TYR A 483 27.35 -21.41 20.50
N THR A 484 28.18 -20.61 21.16
CA THR A 484 28.65 -19.29 20.69
C THR A 484 30.04 -19.37 20.09
N GLU A 485 30.74 -20.45 20.34
CA GLU A 485 32.09 -20.77 19.86
C GLU A 485 32.10 -22.21 19.36
N TYR A 486 32.71 -22.47 18.20
CA TYR A 486 32.83 -23.83 17.67
C TYR A 486 33.98 -23.98 16.71
N THR A 487 34.66 -25.13 16.73
CA THR A 487 35.74 -25.46 15.78
C THR A 487 35.15 -25.71 14.39
N CYS A 488 35.76 -25.10 13.37
CA CYS A 488 35.27 -25.18 12.00
C CYS A 488 36.36 -25.14 10.94
N HIS A 489 35.97 -25.49 9.70
CA HIS A 489 36.80 -25.35 8.53
C HIS A 489 36.03 -24.60 7.43
N ILE A 490 36.78 -23.96 6.51
CA ILE A 490 36.21 -23.31 5.34
C ILE A 490 35.88 -24.37 4.29
N LEU A 491 34.61 -24.43 3.87
CA LEU A 491 34.17 -25.28 2.76
C LEU A 491 34.42 -24.59 1.43
N ARG A 492 34.01 -23.33 1.29
CA ARG A 492 34.14 -22.55 0.07
C ARG A 492 34.11 -21.07 0.35
N TYR A 493 34.55 -20.27 -0.60
CA TYR A 493 34.47 -18.81 -0.57
C TYR A 493 34.17 -18.23 -1.94
N ARG A 494 33.69 -16.98 -1.98
CA ARG A 494 33.62 -16.20 -3.22
C ARG A 494 33.98 -14.74 -2.97
N LYS A 495 34.45 -14.06 -4.04
CA LYS A 495 34.73 -12.64 -4.01
C LYS A 495 33.45 -11.86 -4.37
N VAL A 496 33.13 -10.80 -3.61
CA VAL A 496 31.98 -9.95 -3.83
C VAL A 496 32.43 -8.51 -3.99
N THR A 497 31.94 -7.84 -5.03
CA THR A 497 32.22 -6.42 -5.26
C THR A 497 30.94 -5.62 -5.21
N GLN A 498 30.88 -4.66 -4.29
CA GLN A 498 29.76 -3.73 -4.16
C GLN A 498 30.28 -2.30 -4.30
N LYS A 499 29.88 -1.60 -5.37
CA LYS A 499 30.39 -0.28 -5.74
C LYS A 499 31.91 -0.33 -5.94
N LYS A 500 32.71 0.20 -4.98
CA LYS A 500 34.18 0.19 -5.02
C LYS A 500 34.79 -0.67 -3.92
N ASN A 501 33.98 -1.33 -3.09
CA ASN A 501 34.46 -2.15 -2.01
C ASN A 501 34.44 -3.62 -2.40
N THR A 502 35.51 -4.33 -2.03
CA THR A 502 35.62 -5.78 -2.20
C THR A 502 35.55 -6.44 -0.83
N PHE A 503 34.76 -7.49 -0.72
CA PHE A 503 34.71 -8.40 0.42
C PHE A 503 34.66 -9.83 -0.06
N TYR A 504 34.75 -10.75 0.87
CA TYR A 504 34.65 -12.17 0.60
C TYR A 504 33.52 -12.76 1.44
N GLU A 505 32.87 -13.71 0.85
CA GLU A 505 31.84 -14.54 1.47
C GLU A 505 32.43 -15.93 1.68
N ILE A 506 32.27 -16.46 2.90
CA ILE A 506 32.81 -17.75 3.33
C ILE A 506 31.69 -18.65 3.83
N VAL A 507 31.71 -19.91 3.48
CA VAL A 507 30.84 -20.96 4.03
C VAL A 507 31.72 -21.90 4.88
N LEU A 508 31.27 -22.12 6.13
CA LEU A 508 31.92 -23.02 7.11
C LEU A 508 31.20 -24.38 7.16
N ASP A 509 31.92 -25.43 7.55
CA ASP A 509 31.30 -26.77 7.82
C ASP A 509 30.43 -26.75 9.07
N TYR A 510 30.91 -26.20 10.17
CA TYR A 510 30.15 -25.92 11.37
C TYR A 510 30.13 -24.41 11.63
N THR A 511 28.95 -23.87 11.96
CA THR A 511 28.84 -22.45 12.24
C THR A 511 27.99 -22.18 13.47
N PRO A 512 28.54 -21.41 14.45
CA PRO A 512 27.75 -20.86 15.55
C PRO A 512 27.03 -19.57 15.14
N PHE A 513 27.34 -18.96 13.98
CA PHE A 513 26.80 -17.67 13.56
C PHE A 513 25.40 -17.78 12.96
N TYR A 514 24.47 -17.05 13.51
CA TYR A 514 23.13 -16.91 12.95
C TYR A 514 23.16 -16.09 11.67
N GLY A 515 22.64 -16.62 10.59
CA GLY A 515 22.46 -15.87 9.33
C GLY A 515 21.18 -15.04 9.35
N GLU A 516 21.24 -13.81 8.85
CA GLU A 516 20.09 -12.89 8.81
C GLU A 516 18.83 -13.57 8.25
N MET A 517 17.79 -13.64 9.10
CA MET A 517 16.50 -14.25 8.76
C MET A 517 15.41 -13.80 9.75
N GLY A 518 14.15 -13.77 9.30
CA GLY A 518 13.00 -13.48 10.18
C GLY A 518 13.03 -12.10 10.84
N GLY A 519 13.74 -11.13 10.23
CA GLY A 519 13.92 -9.79 10.76
C GLY A 519 15.06 -9.63 11.78
N GLN A 520 15.70 -10.72 12.23
CA GLN A 520 16.91 -10.65 13.05
C GLN A 520 18.15 -10.53 12.18
N VAL A 521 19.02 -9.56 12.48
CA VAL A 521 20.32 -9.36 11.82
C VAL A 521 21.24 -10.55 12.01
N GLY A 522 22.20 -10.72 11.10
CA GLY A 522 23.23 -11.75 11.20
C GLY A 522 24.21 -11.49 12.33
N ASP A 523 24.76 -12.56 12.87
CA ASP A 523 25.78 -12.49 13.89
C ASP A 523 27.12 -11.97 13.33
N GLN A 524 27.87 -11.32 14.20
CA GLN A 524 29.25 -10.85 13.97
C GLN A 524 30.21 -11.59 14.90
N GLY A 525 31.51 -11.55 14.60
CA GLY A 525 32.52 -12.16 15.44
C GLY A 525 33.84 -12.36 14.74
N THR A 526 34.54 -13.46 15.03
CA THR A 526 35.87 -13.74 14.51
C THR A 526 36.07 -15.22 14.19
N LEU A 527 36.93 -15.48 13.20
CA LEU A 527 37.58 -16.77 12.98
C LEU A 527 39.02 -16.69 13.51
N VAL A 528 39.36 -17.52 14.46
CA VAL A 528 40.66 -17.53 15.13
C VAL A 528 41.39 -18.83 14.76
N SER A 529 42.60 -18.72 14.20
CA SER A 529 43.54 -19.84 14.04
C SER A 529 44.78 -19.59 14.89
N GLU A 530 45.73 -20.52 14.86
CA GLU A 530 47.00 -20.35 15.59
C GLU A 530 47.76 -19.08 15.19
N ASN A 531 47.63 -18.63 13.94
CA ASN A 531 48.50 -17.60 13.36
C ASN A 531 47.76 -16.29 13.04
N GLU A 532 46.45 -16.28 13.01
CA GLU A 532 45.66 -15.11 12.62
C GLU A 532 44.25 -15.09 13.19
N THR A 533 43.68 -13.88 13.20
CA THR A 533 42.26 -13.65 13.52
C THR A 533 41.64 -12.88 12.35
N VAL A 534 40.52 -13.37 11.84
CA VAL A 534 39.77 -12.74 10.76
C VAL A 534 38.42 -12.31 11.28
N GLU A 535 38.06 -11.04 11.09
CA GLU A 535 36.77 -10.46 11.52
C GLU A 535 35.65 -10.89 10.56
N ILE A 536 34.57 -11.46 11.12
CA ILE A 536 33.28 -11.65 10.46
C ILE A 536 32.43 -10.43 10.74
N ILE A 537 32.21 -9.60 9.72
CA ILE A 537 31.51 -8.32 9.86
C ILE A 537 29.99 -8.44 9.76
N ASP A 538 29.49 -9.52 9.17
CA ASP A 538 28.07 -9.84 9.04
C ASP A 538 27.89 -11.31 8.64
N THR A 539 26.72 -11.88 8.89
CA THR A 539 26.35 -13.22 8.45
C THR A 539 24.98 -13.18 7.76
N LYS A 540 24.95 -13.47 6.47
CA LYS A 540 23.74 -13.54 5.66
C LYS A 540 23.23 -14.96 5.51
N ARG A 541 22.02 -15.12 5.01
CA ARG A 541 21.45 -16.42 4.69
C ARG A 541 21.16 -16.52 3.19
N GLU A 542 21.68 -17.56 2.57
CA GLU A 542 21.46 -17.87 1.15
C GLU A 542 21.27 -19.39 1.01
N ASN A 543 20.19 -19.82 0.35
CA ASN A 543 19.87 -21.25 0.12
C ASN A 543 20.01 -22.11 1.40
N ASN A 544 19.40 -21.65 2.49
CA ASN A 544 19.47 -22.30 3.82
C ASN A 544 20.86 -22.39 4.46
N GLN A 545 21.86 -21.71 3.93
CA GLN A 545 23.22 -21.67 4.48
C GLN A 545 23.54 -20.29 5.07
N SER A 546 24.30 -20.27 6.15
CA SER A 546 24.90 -19.07 6.72
C SER A 546 26.14 -18.69 5.93
N ILE A 547 26.14 -17.48 5.36
CA ILE A 547 27.23 -16.91 4.56
C ILE A 547 27.93 -15.84 5.39
N HIS A 548 29.21 -16.06 5.71
CA HIS A 548 29.99 -15.17 6.58
C HIS A 548 30.75 -14.15 5.73
N ILE A 549 30.55 -12.87 6.02
CA ILE A 549 31.16 -11.78 5.26
C ILE A 549 32.42 -11.30 5.96
N VAL A 550 33.54 -11.31 5.24
CA VAL A 550 34.84 -10.86 5.73
C VAL A 550 35.48 -9.85 4.78
N LYS A 551 36.28 -8.92 5.29
CA LYS A 551 36.99 -7.93 4.47
C LYS A 551 38.20 -8.54 3.74
N GLN A 552 38.81 -9.55 4.32
CA GLN A 552 39.97 -10.24 3.80
C GLN A 552 39.87 -11.73 4.10
N LEU A 553 40.32 -12.56 3.16
CA LEU A 553 40.42 -13.99 3.38
C LEU A 553 41.54 -14.32 4.38
N PRO A 554 41.43 -15.41 5.14
CA PRO A 554 42.54 -16.00 5.86
C PRO A 554 43.70 -16.32 4.93
N LYS A 555 44.93 -16.25 5.42
CA LYS A 555 46.14 -16.62 4.65
C LYS A 555 46.19 -18.10 4.37
N ASP A 556 45.75 -18.92 5.31
CA ASP A 556 45.63 -20.37 5.17
C ASP A 556 44.16 -20.79 5.22
N LEU A 557 43.59 -21.04 4.01
CA LEU A 557 42.19 -21.46 3.86
C LEU A 557 41.95 -22.91 4.28
N GLN A 558 43.01 -23.71 4.47
CA GLN A 558 42.93 -25.10 4.89
C GLN A 558 43.01 -25.26 6.41
N ALA A 559 43.33 -24.21 7.14
CA ALA A 559 43.48 -24.25 8.60
C ALA A 559 42.18 -24.61 9.31
N GLU A 560 42.33 -25.12 10.52
CA GLU A 560 41.23 -25.24 11.48
C GLU A 560 41.06 -23.88 12.17
N PHE A 561 39.81 -23.42 12.30
CA PHE A 561 39.47 -22.16 12.98
C PHE A 561 38.56 -22.43 14.15
N MET A 562 38.72 -21.61 15.20
CA MET A 562 37.70 -21.41 16.21
C MET A 562 36.79 -20.24 15.75
N ALA A 563 35.55 -20.54 15.42
CA ALA A 563 34.54 -19.56 15.11
C ALA A 563 33.97 -19.01 16.42
N CYS A 564 34.20 -17.73 16.72
CA CYS A 564 33.79 -17.08 17.97
C CYS A 564 32.80 -15.96 17.68
N GLY A 565 31.53 -16.13 18.07
CA GLY A 565 30.50 -15.11 17.97
C GLY A 565 30.70 -13.97 18.97
N ASP A 566 30.32 -12.75 18.60
CA ASP A 566 30.26 -11.60 19.51
C ASP A 566 29.13 -11.81 20.52
N VAL A 567 29.48 -12.27 21.71
CA VAL A 567 28.51 -12.66 22.74
C VAL A 567 27.67 -11.48 23.22
N GLU A 568 28.24 -10.28 23.30
CA GLU A 568 27.51 -9.08 23.74
C GLU A 568 26.44 -8.69 22.74
N LYS A 569 26.80 -8.56 21.47
CA LYS A 569 25.83 -8.24 20.39
C LYS A 569 24.77 -9.32 20.25
N ARG A 570 25.17 -10.58 20.30
CA ARG A 570 24.25 -11.71 20.23
C ARG A 570 23.24 -11.72 21.38
N ASN A 571 23.69 -11.46 22.63
CA ASN A 571 22.80 -11.36 23.78
C ASN A 571 21.81 -10.18 23.63
N GLY A 572 22.28 -9.04 23.09
CA GLY A 572 21.42 -7.92 22.77
C GLY A 572 20.34 -8.28 21.74
N SER A 573 20.74 -8.90 20.62
CA SER A 573 19.79 -9.37 19.61
C SER A 573 18.82 -10.41 20.18
N ALA A 574 19.27 -11.35 21.00
CA ALA A 574 18.45 -12.36 21.65
C ALA A 574 17.41 -11.73 22.60
N ALA A 575 17.83 -10.73 23.39
CA ALA A 575 16.94 -9.98 24.29
C ALA A 575 15.86 -9.21 23.49
N ASN A 576 16.27 -8.49 22.45
CA ASN A 576 15.36 -7.74 21.58
C ASN A 576 14.40 -8.68 20.81
N HIS A 577 14.88 -9.85 20.35
CA HIS A 577 14.02 -10.82 19.66
C HIS A 577 12.98 -11.42 20.62
N THR A 578 13.41 -11.81 21.82
CA THR A 578 12.48 -12.31 22.85
C THR A 578 11.47 -11.24 23.23
N ALA A 579 11.91 -9.98 23.39
CA ALA A 579 11.00 -8.86 23.65
C ALA A 579 10.00 -8.62 22.51
N THR A 580 10.36 -8.92 21.26
CA THR A 580 9.46 -8.83 20.11
C THR A 580 8.29 -9.81 20.24
N HIS A 581 8.54 -11.05 20.67
CA HIS A 581 7.48 -12.03 20.94
C HIS A 581 6.56 -11.59 22.09
N LEU A 582 7.14 -11.07 23.19
CA LEU A 582 6.35 -10.54 24.30
C LEU A 582 5.52 -9.32 23.86
N LEU A 583 6.06 -8.50 22.97
CA LEU A 583 5.38 -7.32 22.41
C LEU A 583 4.19 -7.74 21.53
N ASP A 584 4.36 -8.72 20.64
CA ASP A 584 3.25 -9.24 19.81
C ASP A 584 2.11 -9.76 20.69
N TYR A 585 2.44 -10.58 21.69
CA TYR A 585 1.45 -11.04 22.66
C TYR A 585 0.75 -9.88 23.39
N ALA A 586 1.50 -8.91 23.89
CA ALA A 586 0.95 -7.78 24.64
C ALA A 586 0.06 -6.89 23.77
N LEU A 587 0.43 -6.66 22.52
CA LEU A 587 -0.38 -5.90 21.55
C LEU A 587 -1.71 -6.60 21.28
N LYS A 588 -1.71 -7.91 21.10
CA LYS A 588 -2.96 -8.69 20.94
C LYS A 588 -3.86 -8.59 22.16
N GLN A 589 -3.28 -8.65 23.36
CA GLN A 589 -4.05 -8.53 24.61
C GLN A 589 -4.67 -7.15 24.83
N VAL A 590 -4.00 -6.09 24.38
CA VAL A 590 -4.45 -4.70 24.62
C VAL A 590 -5.31 -4.17 23.46
N LEU A 591 -4.93 -4.48 22.20
CA LEU A 591 -5.58 -3.93 21.00
C LEU A 591 -6.56 -4.91 20.36
N GLY A 592 -6.43 -6.21 20.61
CA GLY A 592 -7.30 -7.27 20.09
C GLY A 592 -6.61 -8.20 19.08
N ASP A 593 -7.30 -9.30 18.76
CA ASP A 593 -6.78 -10.42 17.95
C ASP A 593 -6.49 -10.08 16.47
N HIS A 594 -6.95 -8.93 15.99
CA HIS A 594 -6.63 -8.42 14.64
C HIS A 594 -5.17 -7.99 14.47
N VAL A 595 -4.43 -7.88 15.58
CA VAL A 595 -2.99 -7.55 15.53
C VAL A 595 -2.23 -8.75 14.98
N GLU A 596 -1.58 -8.54 13.84
CA GLU A 596 -0.70 -9.51 13.19
C GLU A 596 0.62 -8.83 12.82
N GLN A 597 1.73 -9.54 12.98
CA GLN A 597 3.02 -9.07 12.52
C GLN A 597 3.02 -8.90 10.99
N LYS A 598 3.44 -7.73 10.52
CA LYS A 598 3.63 -7.41 9.09
C LYS A 598 5.11 -7.24 8.73
N GLY A 599 5.97 -7.10 9.71
CA GLY A 599 7.41 -7.02 9.58
C GLY A 599 8.07 -6.86 10.94
N SER A 600 9.35 -7.24 11.03
CA SER A 600 10.16 -7.01 12.22
C SER A 600 11.60 -6.69 11.81
N TYR A 601 12.30 -6.02 12.69
CA TYR A 601 13.74 -5.82 12.59
C TYR A 601 14.31 -5.86 13.99
N VAL A 602 15.31 -6.68 14.20
CA VAL A 602 15.92 -6.94 15.50
C VAL A 602 17.43 -6.89 15.36
N ASP A 603 18.06 -5.96 16.05
CA ASP A 603 19.50 -5.85 16.16
C ASP A 603 19.95 -5.84 17.63
N PRO A 604 21.28 -5.77 17.94
CA PRO A 604 21.75 -5.77 19.34
C PRO A 604 21.24 -4.63 20.21
N THR A 605 20.80 -3.52 19.63
CA THR A 605 20.46 -2.27 20.33
C THR A 605 18.98 -1.95 20.32
N THR A 606 18.28 -2.31 19.23
CA THR A 606 16.88 -1.92 19.00
C THR A 606 16.05 -3.07 18.46
N LEU A 607 14.76 -2.96 18.67
CA LEU A 607 13.77 -3.74 17.95
C LEU A 607 12.74 -2.83 17.28
N ARG A 608 12.26 -3.27 16.12
CA ARG A 608 11.18 -2.64 15.38
C ARG A 608 10.12 -3.70 15.06
N PHE A 609 8.87 -3.37 15.32
CA PHE A 609 7.74 -4.25 15.09
C PHE A 609 6.66 -3.54 14.28
N ASP A 610 6.39 -4.04 13.09
CA ASP A 610 5.35 -3.55 12.19
C ASP A 610 4.14 -4.49 12.30
N PHE A 611 2.96 -3.96 12.58
CA PHE A 611 1.76 -4.75 12.85
C PHE A 611 0.50 -4.15 12.24
N SER A 612 -0.49 -5.00 11.98
CA SER A 612 -1.80 -4.55 11.52
C SER A 612 -2.56 -3.85 12.65
N HIS A 613 -2.85 -2.56 12.45
CA HIS A 613 -3.75 -1.80 13.28
C HIS A 613 -4.21 -0.54 12.54
N PHE A 614 -5.49 -0.21 12.63
CA PHE A 614 -6.15 0.75 11.76
C PHE A 614 -6.14 2.19 12.28
N GLN A 615 -5.76 2.42 13.53
CA GLN A 615 -5.72 3.76 14.14
C GLN A 615 -4.39 4.00 14.86
N LYS A 616 -4.13 5.25 15.25
CA LYS A 616 -2.99 5.57 16.11
C LYS A 616 -3.19 4.88 17.47
N VAL A 617 -2.18 4.17 17.95
CA VAL A 617 -2.17 3.62 19.31
C VAL A 617 -2.05 4.77 20.30
N THR A 618 -2.93 4.83 21.27
CA THR A 618 -2.94 5.91 22.28
C THR A 618 -1.79 5.74 23.28
N ASP A 619 -1.39 6.85 23.89
CA ASP A 619 -0.34 6.83 24.92
C ASP A 619 -0.70 5.93 26.11
N GLU A 620 -2.00 5.78 26.43
CA GLU A 620 -2.47 4.89 27.48
C GLU A 620 -2.37 3.40 27.07
N GLU A 621 -2.75 3.07 25.85
CA GLU A 621 -2.60 1.71 25.29
C GLU A 621 -1.13 1.32 25.20
N LEU A 622 -0.25 2.22 24.69
CA LEU A 622 1.20 1.99 24.66
C LEU A 622 1.75 1.73 26.07
N ARG A 623 1.28 2.48 27.07
CA ARG A 623 1.68 2.28 28.45
C ARG A 623 1.19 0.94 29.02
N GLN A 624 0.00 0.49 28.65
CA GLN A 624 -0.52 -0.82 29.03
C GLN A 624 0.29 -1.96 28.41
N VAL A 625 0.60 -1.86 27.09
CA VAL A 625 1.49 -2.80 26.40
C VAL A 625 2.86 -2.86 27.08
N GLU A 626 3.51 -1.72 27.31
CA GLU A 626 4.82 -1.64 27.95
C GLU A 626 4.81 -2.25 29.36
N LYS A 627 3.76 -1.98 30.15
CA LYS A 627 3.60 -2.58 31.48
C LYS A 627 3.43 -4.09 31.42
N LEU A 628 2.68 -4.61 30.43
CA LEU A 628 2.46 -6.05 30.28
C LEU A 628 3.75 -6.76 29.87
N VAL A 629 4.49 -6.22 28.90
CA VAL A 629 5.81 -6.76 28.50
C VAL A 629 6.76 -6.79 29.70
N ASN A 630 6.90 -5.66 30.42
CA ASN A 630 7.77 -5.60 31.59
C ASN A 630 7.29 -6.49 32.76
N LYS A 631 6.00 -6.79 32.87
CA LYS A 631 5.48 -7.79 33.80
C LYS A 631 5.99 -9.18 33.44
N MET A 632 5.87 -9.60 32.18
CA MET A 632 6.36 -10.91 31.71
C MET A 632 7.89 -11.04 31.84
N ILE A 633 8.63 -9.94 31.66
CA ILE A 633 10.07 -9.90 31.93
C ILE A 633 10.37 -10.23 33.38
N ARG A 634 9.65 -9.61 34.33
CA ARG A 634 9.84 -9.84 35.81
C ARG A 634 9.38 -11.23 36.26
N GLU A 635 8.50 -11.87 35.54
CA GLU A 635 8.05 -13.26 35.79
C GLU A 635 9.14 -14.28 35.46
N ASP A 636 10.17 -13.88 34.73
CA ASP A 636 11.36 -14.66 34.36
C ASP A 636 11.02 -16.04 33.76
N PHE A 637 10.10 -16.06 32.80
CA PHE A 637 9.74 -17.29 32.08
C PHE A 637 10.96 -17.89 31.38
N PRO A 638 11.29 -19.18 31.60
CA PRO A 638 12.36 -19.85 30.89
C PRO A 638 12.01 -20.03 29.40
N LEU A 639 13.05 -20.14 28.56
CA LEU A 639 12.89 -20.56 27.18
C LEU A 639 12.41 -22.01 27.14
N ASP A 640 11.23 -22.26 26.65
CA ASP A 640 10.66 -23.56 26.33
C ASP A 640 10.66 -23.72 24.81
N GLU A 641 11.56 -24.55 24.27
CA GLU A 641 11.70 -24.73 22.84
C GLU A 641 11.56 -26.19 22.41
N HIS A 642 10.83 -26.38 21.31
CA HIS A 642 10.64 -27.67 20.68
C HIS A 642 11.20 -27.59 19.27
N ARG A 643 12.31 -28.28 18.99
CA ARG A 643 12.99 -28.34 17.70
C ARG A 643 12.44 -29.50 16.87
N ASP A 644 12.43 -29.32 15.55
CA ASP A 644 11.99 -30.36 14.60
C ASP A 644 10.59 -30.93 14.85
N THR A 645 9.66 -30.11 15.39
CA THR A 645 8.30 -30.51 15.72
C THR A 645 7.47 -30.61 14.43
N PRO A 646 6.72 -31.69 14.20
CA PRO A 646 5.78 -31.78 13.09
C PRO A 646 4.78 -30.62 13.13
N LEU A 647 4.47 -30.03 11.96
CA LEU A 647 3.66 -28.80 11.85
C LEU A 647 2.30 -28.90 12.56
N GLU A 648 1.64 -30.05 12.47
CA GLU A 648 0.32 -30.25 13.09
C GLU A 648 0.44 -30.33 14.63
N GLU A 649 1.44 -31.04 15.15
CA GLU A 649 1.72 -31.10 16.60
C GLU A 649 2.07 -29.70 17.14
N ALA A 650 2.83 -28.91 16.37
CA ALA A 650 3.19 -27.55 16.74
C ALA A 650 1.97 -26.60 16.83
N LYS A 651 0.96 -26.81 15.99
CA LYS A 651 -0.33 -26.10 16.06
C LYS A 651 -1.13 -26.51 17.31
N GLU A 652 -1.11 -27.78 17.67
CA GLU A 652 -1.77 -28.29 18.89
C GLU A 652 -1.15 -27.71 20.16
N LEU A 653 0.14 -27.37 20.12
CA LEU A 653 0.80 -26.63 21.21
C LEU A 653 0.30 -25.18 21.34
N GLY A 654 -0.56 -24.70 20.45
CA GLY A 654 -1.07 -23.34 20.45
C GLY A 654 -0.09 -22.29 19.91
N ALA A 655 0.92 -22.73 19.15
CA ALA A 655 1.90 -21.84 18.58
C ALA A 655 1.31 -21.04 17.42
N VAL A 656 1.53 -19.73 17.44
CA VAL A 656 1.10 -18.79 16.38
C VAL A 656 2.09 -18.86 15.23
N ALA A 657 1.57 -19.17 14.03
CA ALA A 657 2.32 -19.09 12.79
C ALA A 657 2.34 -17.62 12.31
N LEU A 658 3.48 -17.13 11.88
CA LEU A 658 3.53 -15.84 11.19
C LEU A 658 2.74 -15.94 9.89
N PHE A 659 1.82 -15.02 9.71
CA PHE A 659 0.94 -15.03 8.55
C PHE A 659 1.73 -14.81 7.25
N GLY A 660 1.72 -15.82 6.37
CA GLY A 660 2.36 -15.76 5.04
C GLY A 660 3.76 -16.36 4.93
N GLU A 661 4.29 -17.01 5.97
CA GLU A 661 5.52 -17.79 5.85
C GLU A 661 5.23 -19.26 5.49
N LYS A 662 6.04 -19.82 4.57
CA LYS A 662 6.04 -21.27 4.29
C LYS A 662 6.86 -21.96 5.35
N TYR A 663 6.18 -22.77 6.13
CA TYR A 663 6.84 -23.69 7.06
C TYR A 663 7.00 -25.03 6.38
N GLY A 664 8.17 -25.66 6.56
CA GLY A 664 8.38 -27.04 6.15
C GLY A 664 7.53 -28.02 6.99
N ASP A 665 7.66 -29.31 6.73
CA ASP A 665 6.95 -30.37 7.48
C ASP A 665 7.28 -30.36 8.99
N LYS A 666 8.42 -29.75 9.35
CA LYS A 666 8.90 -29.60 10.73
C LYS A 666 9.26 -28.16 11.01
N VAL A 667 8.90 -27.68 12.20
CA VAL A 667 9.11 -26.31 12.67
C VAL A 667 9.76 -26.30 14.06
N ARG A 668 10.37 -25.14 14.39
CA ARG A 668 10.81 -24.85 15.76
C ARG A 668 9.75 -24.00 16.45
N VAL A 669 9.27 -24.46 17.61
CA VAL A 669 8.35 -23.73 18.49
C VAL A 669 9.15 -23.10 19.62
N VAL A 670 8.90 -21.82 19.86
CA VAL A 670 9.49 -21.04 20.97
C VAL A 670 8.38 -20.53 21.85
N ARG A 671 8.46 -20.81 23.15
CA ARG A 671 7.47 -20.39 24.14
C ARG A 671 8.13 -19.66 25.32
N PHE A 672 7.50 -18.56 25.73
CA PHE A 672 7.81 -17.83 26.97
C PHE A 672 6.51 -17.57 27.73
N GLY A 673 6.17 -18.43 28.68
CA GLY A 673 4.89 -18.36 29.38
C GLY A 673 3.70 -18.39 28.39
N PRO A 674 2.90 -17.31 28.30
CA PRO A 674 1.73 -17.27 27.42
C PRO A 674 2.06 -17.00 25.95
N SER A 675 3.24 -16.47 25.61
CA SER A 675 3.68 -16.23 24.22
C SER A 675 4.23 -17.54 23.65
N CYS A 676 3.71 -17.99 22.51
CA CYS A 676 4.11 -19.23 21.84
C CYS A 676 4.05 -19.04 20.32
N GLU A 677 5.19 -19.18 19.62
CA GLU A 677 5.32 -18.84 18.21
C GLU A 677 6.25 -19.79 17.46
N PHE A 678 6.06 -19.92 16.14
CA PHE A 678 7.04 -20.54 15.26
C PHE A 678 8.19 -19.58 15.01
N CYS A 679 9.39 -19.91 15.46
CA CYS A 679 10.53 -19.02 15.33
C CYS A 679 11.86 -19.75 15.18
N GLY A 680 12.62 -19.36 14.11
CA GLY A 680 13.98 -19.82 13.88
C GLY A 680 15.08 -18.94 14.48
N GLY A 681 14.72 -17.82 15.15
CA GLY A 681 15.67 -16.84 15.67
C GLY A 681 16.39 -17.24 16.96
N ILE A 682 17.37 -16.44 17.36
CA ILE A 682 18.07 -16.60 18.63
C ILE A 682 17.30 -15.90 19.75
N HIS A 683 17.14 -16.59 20.87
CA HIS A 683 16.37 -16.09 22.00
C HIS A 683 17.17 -16.07 23.31
N ALA A 684 16.77 -15.18 24.23
CA ALA A 684 17.26 -15.19 25.59
C ALA A 684 16.85 -16.50 26.30
N LYS A 685 17.68 -16.99 27.22
CA LYS A 685 17.39 -18.22 27.97
C LYS A 685 16.21 -18.09 28.94
N SER A 686 15.86 -16.86 29.34
CA SER A 686 14.64 -16.52 30.07
C SER A 686 14.27 -15.07 29.82
N THR A 687 13.00 -14.71 30.09
CA THR A 687 12.53 -13.35 29.88
C THR A 687 13.21 -12.34 30.84
N GLY A 688 13.66 -12.76 32.01
CA GLY A 688 14.41 -11.89 32.92
C GLY A 688 15.74 -11.41 32.36
N ARG A 689 16.36 -12.14 31.43
CA ARG A 689 17.58 -11.71 30.72
C ARG A 689 17.38 -10.52 29.76
N ILE A 690 16.14 -10.14 29.45
CA ILE A 690 15.82 -8.95 28.65
C ILE A 690 16.16 -7.66 29.42
N GLY A 691 16.04 -7.69 30.73
CA GLY A 691 16.24 -6.53 31.61
C GLY A 691 15.01 -5.64 31.64
N PHE A 692 15.08 -4.47 31.05
CA PHE A 692 13.95 -3.54 30.93
C PHE A 692 13.58 -3.28 29.49
N PHE A 693 12.27 -3.17 29.21
CA PHE A 693 11.72 -2.89 27.90
C PHE A 693 11.10 -1.49 27.86
N LYS A 694 11.43 -0.70 26.85
CA LYS A 694 10.90 0.65 26.65
C LYS A 694 10.50 0.92 25.20
N ILE A 695 9.24 1.31 24.99
CA ILE A 695 8.76 1.83 23.70
C ILE A 695 9.29 3.26 23.53
N ILE A 696 9.93 3.54 22.38
CA ILE A 696 10.50 4.84 22.04
C ILE A 696 9.58 5.60 21.11
N SER A 697 9.03 4.93 20.09
CA SER A 697 8.19 5.56 19.09
C SER A 697 7.04 4.65 18.66
N GLU A 698 5.96 5.29 18.23
CA GLU A 698 4.85 4.67 17.54
C GLU A 698 4.48 5.55 16.34
N SER A 699 4.39 4.94 15.15
CA SER A 699 4.15 5.67 13.90
C SER A 699 3.37 4.85 12.88
N SER A 700 2.81 5.51 11.87
CA SER A 700 2.21 4.85 10.71
C SER A 700 3.26 4.57 9.64
N VAL A 701 3.28 3.36 9.11
CA VAL A 701 4.13 2.95 7.98
C VAL A 701 3.34 2.95 6.67
N ALA A 702 2.12 2.45 6.76
CA ALA A 702 1.17 2.40 5.66
C ALA A 702 -0.25 2.43 6.23
N ALA A 703 -1.26 2.57 5.38
CA ALA A 703 -2.64 2.44 5.84
C ALA A 703 -2.84 1.06 6.48
N GLY A 704 -3.41 1.05 7.68
CA GLY A 704 -3.63 -0.16 8.46
C GLY A 704 -2.37 -0.84 9.01
N ILE A 705 -1.18 -0.24 8.89
CA ILE A 705 0.07 -0.77 9.43
C ILE A 705 0.72 0.26 10.34
N ARG A 706 0.90 -0.11 11.59
CA ARG A 706 1.58 0.67 12.62
C ARG A 706 2.96 0.09 12.91
N ARG A 707 3.86 0.94 13.35
CA ARG A 707 5.23 0.59 13.74
C ARG A 707 5.48 0.97 15.17
N ILE A 708 6.01 0.07 15.96
CA ILE A 708 6.62 0.34 17.26
C ILE A 708 8.12 0.14 17.15
N GLU A 709 8.88 1.08 17.70
CA GLU A 709 10.32 0.95 17.96
C GLU A 709 10.53 0.93 19.46
N ALA A 710 11.37 -0.01 19.93
CA ALA A 710 11.60 -0.20 21.34
C ALA A 710 13.05 -0.61 21.63
N LEU A 711 13.45 -0.46 22.86
CA LEU A 711 14.76 -0.81 23.40
C LEU A 711 14.62 -1.84 24.51
N THR A 712 15.71 -2.60 24.74
CA THR A 712 15.84 -3.50 25.90
C THR A 712 17.20 -3.30 26.60
N GLY A 713 17.33 -3.84 27.79
CA GLY A 713 18.60 -3.98 28.55
C GLY A 713 19.45 -2.72 28.60
N GLN A 714 20.72 -2.83 28.18
CA GLN A 714 21.70 -1.74 28.24
C GLN A 714 21.26 -0.49 27.49
N ALA A 715 20.64 -0.62 26.33
CA ALA A 715 20.15 0.53 25.54
C ALA A 715 19.04 1.32 26.28
N CYS A 716 18.24 0.64 27.10
CA CYS A 716 17.28 1.31 28.00
C CYS A 716 18.01 2.05 29.14
N GLU A 717 19.04 1.44 29.75
CA GLU A 717 19.81 2.08 30.80
C GLU A 717 20.49 3.34 30.30
N ASP A 718 21.15 3.27 29.13
CA ASP A 718 21.83 4.42 28.52
C ASP A 718 20.83 5.56 28.22
N THR A 719 19.63 5.22 27.75
CA THR A 719 18.56 6.20 27.50
C THR A 719 18.09 6.85 28.82
N ILE A 720 17.95 6.08 29.89
CA ILE A 720 17.55 6.60 31.20
C ILE A 720 18.64 7.54 31.75
N TYR A 721 19.92 7.17 31.63
CA TYR A 721 21.03 8.03 32.05
C TYR A 721 21.08 9.33 31.25
N ALA A 722 20.94 9.27 29.93
CA ALA A 722 20.88 10.47 29.08
C ALA A 722 19.71 11.40 29.45
N LEU A 723 18.53 10.85 29.77
CA LEU A 723 17.39 11.63 30.24
C LEU A 723 17.66 12.24 31.64
N GLN A 724 18.35 11.51 32.53
CA GLN A 724 18.73 12.00 33.83
C GLN A 724 19.74 13.15 33.73
N ASP A 725 20.73 13.00 32.85
CA ASP A 725 21.74 14.04 32.61
C ASP A 725 21.09 15.31 32.04
N MET A 726 20.23 15.17 31.03
CA MET A 726 19.44 16.28 30.46
C MET A 726 18.62 16.98 31.58
N MET A 727 17.99 16.21 32.46
CA MET A 727 17.21 16.75 33.57
C MET A 727 18.08 17.49 34.56
N ASN A 728 19.30 16.97 34.86
CA ASN A 728 20.26 17.62 35.72
C ASN A 728 20.78 18.93 35.11
N ASP A 729 21.06 18.92 33.80
CA ASP A 729 21.47 20.14 33.08
C ASP A 729 20.38 21.21 33.13
N LEU A 730 19.13 20.82 32.84
CA LEU A 730 18.00 21.74 32.99
C LEU A 730 17.87 22.29 34.41
N LYS A 731 18.00 21.44 35.42
CA LYS A 731 17.98 21.89 36.85
C LYS A 731 19.11 22.87 37.14
N SER A 732 20.30 22.60 36.59
CA SER A 732 21.47 23.51 36.81
C SER A 732 21.25 24.90 36.23
N MET A 733 20.58 25.01 35.05
CA MET A 733 20.22 26.30 34.44
C MET A 733 19.24 27.11 35.29
N PHE A 734 18.48 26.45 36.17
CA PHE A 734 17.51 27.06 37.09
C PHE A 734 17.91 26.94 38.57
N ASN A 735 19.21 27.13 38.87
CA ASN A 735 19.75 27.14 40.20
C ASN A 735 19.41 25.88 41.04
N ASN A 736 19.41 24.71 40.40
CA ASN A 736 19.08 23.42 41.04
C ASN A 736 17.70 23.40 41.71
N SER A 737 16.72 24.00 41.12
CA SER A 737 15.36 24.07 41.64
C SER A 737 14.81 22.68 41.97
N LYS A 738 14.16 22.54 43.13
CA LYS A 738 13.50 21.29 43.55
C LYS A 738 12.23 21.02 42.71
N ASP A 739 11.57 22.08 42.27
CA ASP A 739 10.40 22.01 41.40
C ASP A 739 10.69 22.76 40.08
N LEU A 740 11.34 22.06 39.17
CA LEU A 740 11.70 22.59 37.86
C LEU A 740 10.48 23.07 37.07
N LYS A 741 9.33 22.33 37.15
CA LYS A 741 8.10 22.67 36.42
C LYS A 741 7.52 24.00 36.89
N ALA A 742 7.45 24.22 38.23
CA ALA A 742 6.98 25.49 38.77
C ALA A 742 7.94 26.64 38.39
N THR A 743 9.26 26.40 38.44
CA THR A 743 10.29 27.38 38.09
C THR A 743 10.22 27.77 36.62
N LEU A 744 10.07 26.81 35.69
CA LEU A 744 9.90 27.08 34.28
C LEU A 744 8.61 27.87 34.00
N LYS A 745 7.50 27.50 34.64
CA LYS A 745 6.24 28.21 34.53
C LYS A 745 6.36 29.66 35.00
N LYS A 746 7.06 29.89 36.12
CA LYS A 746 7.37 31.22 36.62
C LYS A 746 8.22 32.02 35.63
N PHE A 747 9.29 31.44 35.11
CA PHE A 747 10.19 32.05 34.13
C PHE A 747 9.47 32.48 32.86
N ILE A 748 8.61 31.61 32.32
CA ILE A 748 7.77 31.93 31.15
C ILE A 748 6.83 33.10 31.46
N GLY A 749 6.21 33.09 32.64
CA GLY A 749 5.34 34.18 33.08
C GLY A 749 6.08 35.51 33.19
N GLU A 750 7.26 35.53 33.86
CA GLU A 750 8.11 36.72 33.95
C GLU A 750 8.57 37.23 32.57
N HIS A 751 8.91 36.34 31.66
CA HIS A 751 9.28 36.72 30.30
C HIS A 751 8.10 37.37 29.54
N ASP A 752 6.88 36.83 29.68
CA ASP A 752 5.69 37.40 29.08
C ASP A 752 5.31 38.77 29.66
N GLU A 753 5.51 38.96 30.97
CA GLU A 753 5.32 40.26 31.64
C GLU A 753 6.35 41.28 31.16
N MET A 754 7.64 40.93 31.13
CA MET A 754 8.68 41.81 30.59
C MET A 754 8.39 42.21 29.13
N ARG A 755 7.96 41.29 28.31
CA ARG A 755 7.58 41.60 26.94
C ARG A 755 6.46 42.62 26.83
N LYS A 756 5.40 42.48 27.62
CA LYS A 756 4.29 43.44 27.69
C LYS A 756 4.76 44.82 28.20
N GLU A 757 5.67 44.81 29.17
CA GLU A 757 6.22 46.06 29.67
C GLU A 757 7.09 46.78 28.62
N ILE A 758 7.92 46.05 27.87
CA ILE A 758 8.68 46.58 26.75
C ILE A 758 7.73 47.15 25.68
N GLU A 759 6.69 46.44 25.29
CA GLU A 759 5.69 46.94 24.34
C GLU A 759 5.01 48.23 24.85
N LYS A 760 4.69 48.28 26.14
CA LYS A 760 4.13 49.50 26.78
C LYS A 760 5.12 50.71 26.72
N PHE A 761 6.39 50.45 27.06
CA PHE A 761 7.41 51.49 26.94
C PHE A 761 7.63 51.97 25.53
N GLN A 762 7.64 51.08 24.57
CA GLN A 762 7.73 51.39 23.15
C GLN A 762 6.54 52.25 22.68
N ALA A 763 5.32 51.90 23.06
CA ALA A 763 4.12 52.67 22.76
C ALA A 763 4.14 54.06 23.37
N GLN A 764 4.63 54.20 24.61
CA GLN A 764 4.81 55.51 25.27
C GLN A 764 5.90 56.37 24.58
N ALA A 765 7.00 55.73 24.17
CA ALA A 765 8.06 56.39 23.42
C ALA A 765 7.56 56.91 22.07
N VAL A 766 6.77 56.14 21.34
CA VAL A 766 6.15 56.56 20.08
C VAL A 766 5.20 57.75 20.30
N GLU A 767 4.39 57.73 21.36
CA GLU A 767 3.48 58.83 21.67
C GLU A 767 4.23 60.14 21.96
N ARG A 768 5.26 60.06 22.80
CA ARG A 768 6.14 61.22 23.09
C ARG A 768 6.82 61.76 21.83
N THR A 769 7.36 60.83 20.98
CA THR A 769 8.00 61.22 19.71
C THR A 769 7.00 61.88 18.77
N LYS A 770 5.75 61.40 18.72
CA LYS A 770 4.67 62.00 17.96
C LYS A 770 4.45 63.44 18.36
N GLU A 771 4.29 63.71 19.69
CA GLU A 771 4.09 65.08 20.20
C GLU A 771 5.25 66.01 19.84
N GLU A 772 6.52 65.51 19.91
CA GLU A 772 7.69 66.29 19.54
C GLU A 772 7.72 66.58 18.03
N LEU A 773 7.39 65.64 17.18
CA LEU A 773 7.36 65.83 15.73
C LEU A 773 6.23 66.72 15.28
N LEU A 774 5.05 66.66 15.90
CA LEU A 774 3.96 67.62 15.63
C LEU A 774 4.34 69.06 15.93
N LYS A 775 5.10 69.29 17.01
CA LYS A 775 5.64 70.63 17.35
C LYS A 775 6.73 71.15 16.36
N ARG A 776 7.38 70.23 15.66
CA ARG A 776 8.42 70.49 14.68
C ARG A 776 7.92 70.48 13.22
N ALA A 777 6.64 70.28 13.00
CA ALA A 777 6.05 70.24 11.67
C ALA A 777 6.29 71.62 11.01
N GLN A 778 6.78 71.65 9.77
CA GLN A 778 7.05 72.82 8.98
C GLN A 778 5.94 73.03 7.95
N ASN A 779 5.43 74.22 7.85
CA ASN A 779 4.49 74.60 6.79
C ASN A 779 5.29 75.03 5.54
N VAL A 780 5.25 74.21 4.49
CA VAL A 780 5.88 74.53 3.19
C VAL A 780 4.76 74.60 2.15
N ASN A 781 4.54 75.82 1.61
CA ASN A 781 3.51 76.08 0.60
C ASN A 781 2.09 75.57 0.97
N GLY A 782 1.73 75.59 2.27
CA GLY A 782 0.44 75.08 2.78
C GLY A 782 0.43 73.63 3.22
N VAL A 783 1.51 72.87 2.96
CA VAL A 783 1.66 71.45 3.34
C VAL A 783 2.43 71.33 4.65
N GLN A 784 1.94 70.54 5.58
CA GLN A 784 2.61 70.18 6.85
C GLN A 784 3.65 69.09 6.59
N VAL A 785 4.91 69.45 6.62
CA VAL A 785 6.04 68.56 6.37
C VAL A 785 6.66 68.15 7.70
N ILE A 786 6.69 66.78 7.94
CA ILE A 786 7.38 66.17 9.08
C ILE A 786 8.46 65.26 8.55
N LYS A 787 9.71 65.55 8.87
CA LYS A 787 10.84 64.67 8.56
C LYS A 787 11.67 64.37 9.80
N ALA A 788 12.06 63.12 10.00
CA ALA A 788 12.91 62.73 11.12
C ALA A 788 13.73 61.48 10.80
N VAL A 789 14.89 61.35 11.45
CA VAL A 789 15.66 60.12 11.51
C VAL A 789 15.71 59.67 12.96
N LEU A 790 15.18 58.48 13.26
CA LEU A 790 14.90 58.00 14.62
C LEU A 790 15.34 56.53 14.78
N PRO A 791 15.79 56.12 15.98
CA PRO A 791 16.14 54.71 16.25
C PRO A 791 14.87 53.87 16.57
N LEU A 792 13.93 53.82 15.62
CA LEU A 792 12.66 53.12 15.79
C LEU A 792 12.66 51.77 15.07
N GLU A 793 12.11 50.74 15.69
CA GLU A 793 11.80 49.48 15.04
C GLU A 793 10.73 49.64 13.96
N PRO A 794 10.68 48.75 12.96
CA PRO A 794 9.75 48.89 11.83
C PRO A 794 8.28 49.05 12.23
N ALA A 795 7.83 48.30 13.25
CA ALA A 795 6.46 48.39 13.77
C ALA A 795 6.19 49.75 14.43
N ALA A 796 7.16 50.28 15.22
CA ALA A 796 7.03 51.58 15.87
C ALA A 796 7.06 52.73 14.88
N ALA A 797 7.88 52.63 13.83
CA ALA A 797 7.92 53.65 12.77
C ALA A 797 6.60 53.67 11.97
N LYS A 798 6.00 52.51 11.73
CA LYS A 798 4.67 52.41 11.13
C LYS A 798 3.61 53.07 12.01
N ASP A 799 3.55 52.66 13.30
CA ASP A 799 2.58 53.19 14.27
C ASP A 799 2.68 54.74 14.38
N LEU A 800 3.91 55.24 14.48
CA LEU A 800 4.18 56.68 14.48
C LEU A 800 3.65 57.39 13.24
N ALA A 801 3.89 56.85 12.04
CA ALA A 801 3.43 57.40 10.79
C ALA A 801 1.89 57.50 10.73
N PHE A 802 1.19 56.44 11.15
CA PHE A 802 -0.28 56.46 11.22
C PHE A 802 -0.82 57.42 12.26
N LYS A 803 -0.23 57.50 13.44
CA LYS A 803 -0.60 58.47 14.47
C LYS A 803 -0.38 59.91 14.09
N LEU A 804 0.69 60.21 13.32
CA LEU A 804 0.90 61.55 12.74
C LEU A 804 -0.22 61.90 11.76
N ARG A 805 -0.62 60.99 10.91
CA ARG A 805 -1.74 61.15 9.97
C ARG A 805 -3.09 61.36 10.68
N GLU A 806 -3.34 60.60 11.77
CA GLU A 806 -4.56 60.77 12.58
C GLU A 806 -4.65 62.22 13.19
N ASN A 807 -3.53 62.80 13.54
CA ASN A 807 -3.47 64.15 14.11
C ASN A 807 -3.47 65.26 13.03
N ILE A 808 -2.90 65.01 11.89
CA ILE A 808 -2.91 65.93 10.73
C ILE A 808 -3.55 65.18 9.57
N SER A 809 -4.85 65.35 9.43
CA SER A 809 -5.64 64.57 8.45
C SER A 809 -5.56 65.10 7.03
N GLU A 810 -5.16 66.36 6.85
CA GLU A 810 -5.07 67.04 5.56
C GLU A 810 -3.72 67.76 5.39
N ASN A 811 -3.24 67.79 4.14
CA ASN A 811 -1.98 68.46 3.75
C ASN A 811 -0.75 67.93 4.52
N LEU A 812 -0.68 66.60 4.81
CA LEU A 812 0.43 65.98 5.53
C LEU A 812 1.37 65.23 4.59
N VAL A 813 2.67 65.51 4.71
CA VAL A 813 3.80 64.70 4.22
C VAL A 813 4.67 64.36 5.40
N ALA A 814 4.68 63.10 5.83
CA ALA A 814 5.52 62.61 6.91
C ALA A 814 6.54 61.59 6.39
N VAL A 815 7.83 61.80 6.69
CA VAL A 815 8.93 60.93 6.27
C VAL A 815 9.78 60.60 7.47
N ILE A 816 9.85 59.30 7.78
CA ILE A 816 10.60 58.78 8.93
C ILE A 816 11.70 57.85 8.45
N GLY A 817 12.94 58.22 8.71
CA GLY A 817 14.07 57.31 8.57
C GLY A 817 14.30 56.56 9.87
N SER A 818 14.37 55.26 9.84
CA SER A 818 14.62 54.42 11.03
C SER A 818 16.02 53.82 10.96
N THR A 819 16.70 53.78 12.11
CA THR A 819 18.09 53.31 12.24
C THR A 819 18.23 52.13 13.21
N ALA A 820 17.12 51.55 13.68
CA ALA A 820 17.15 50.44 14.62
C ALA A 820 17.82 49.21 14.00
N GLY A 821 18.57 48.47 14.81
CA GLY A 821 19.23 47.22 14.39
C GLY A 821 20.29 47.37 13.31
N ASN A 822 20.89 48.57 13.14
CA ASN A 822 21.86 48.90 12.08
C ASN A 822 21.34 48.63 10.65
N LYS A 823 20.02 48.64 10.46
CA LYS A 823 19.36 48.51 9.14
C LYS A 823 18.52 49.76 8.87
N PRO A 824 18.79 50.51 7.80
CA PRO A 824 17.96 51.66 7.49
C PRO A 824 16.60 51.20 7.01
N LEU A 825 15.56 51.84 7.54
CA LEU A 825 14.18 51.70 7.06
C LEU A 825 13.63 53.10 6.78
N LEU A 826 13.13 53.33 5.59
CA LEU A 826 12.44 54.56 5.19
C LEU A 826 10.93 54.31 5.24
N THR A 827 10.20 55.17 5.91
CA THR A 827 8.73 55.15 6.01
C THR A 827 8.17 56.47 5.50
N VAL A 828 7.23 56.39 4.59
CA VAL A 828 6.58 57.58 3.97
C VAL A 828 5.08 57.46 4.21
N MET A 829 4.46 58.56 4.69
CA MET A 829 3.04 58.69 4.91
C MET A 829 2.52 59.99 4.33
N PHE A 830 1.46 59.95 3.57
CA PHE A 830 0.71 61.10 3.02
C PHE A 830 -0.72 61.09 3.53
N SER A 831 -1.32 62.28 3.68
CA SER A 831 -2.77 62.40 3.84
C SER A 831 -3.49 62.15 2.53
N ASP A 832 -4.79 61.88 2.58
CA ASP A 832 -5.58 61.43 1.41
C ASP A 832 -5.70 62.54 0.30
N ASP A 833 -5.75 63.80 0.69
CA ASP A 833 -5.75 64.94 -0.19
C ASP A 833 -4.43 65.05 -0.98
N MET A 834 -3.27 64.83 -0.30
CA MET A 834 -1.97 64.83 -0.96
C MET A 834 -1.88 63.73 -2.04
N VAL A 835 -2.55 62.60 -1.86
CA VAL A 835 -2.64 61.56 -2.89
C VAL A 835 -3.58 61.94 -4.02
N LYS A 836 -4.76 62.51 -3.70
CA LYS A 836 -5.82 62.82 -4.67
C LYS A 836 -5.55 64.08 -5.46
N ASP A 837 -5.27 65.21 -4.73
CA ASP A 837 -5.25 66.57 -5.32
C ASP A 837 -3.85 66.93 -5.84
N HIS A 838 -2.76 66.40 -5.20
CA HIS A 838 -1.39 66.60 -5.62
C HIS A 838 -0.77 65.42 -6.36
N SER A 839 -1.56 64.36 -6.61
CA SER A 839 -1.13 63.14 -7.35
C SER A 839 0.12 62.44 -6.78
N LEU A 840 0.38 62.56 -5.45
CA LEU A 840 1.54 61.95 -4.81
C LEU A 840 1.27 60.45 -4.58
N ASN A 841 2.31 59.65 -4.78
CA ASN A 841 2.24 58.20 -4.54
C ASN A 841 3.46 57.77 -3.73
N ALA A 842 3.23 57.43 -2.44
CA ALA A 842 4.29 56.99 -1.52
C ALA A 842 5.04 55.77 -2.04
N GLY A 843 4.33 54.81 -2.66
CA GLY A 843 4.96 53.61 -3.22
C GLY A 843 5.91 53.88 -4.39
N THR A 844 5.64 54.89 -5.20
CA THR A 844 6.52 55.31 -6.31
C THR A 844 7.71 56.12 -5.80
N ILE A 845 7.47 57.11 -4.95
CA ILE A 845 8.49 58.00 -4.39
C ILE A 845 9.48 57.20 -3.55
N ILE A 846 9.01 56.30 -2.72
CA ILE A 846 9.90 55.50 -1.85
C ILE A 846 10.85 54.57 -2.63
N ARG A 847 10.47 54.09 -3.79
CA ARG A 847 11.34 53.24 -4.63
C ARG A 847 12.56 54.02 -5.14
N GLU A 848 12.37 55.29 -5.49
CA GLU A 848 13.47 56.12 -5.91
C GLU A 848 14.39 56.55 -4.73
N ALA A 849 13.78 56.96 -3.60
CA ALA A 849 14.52 57.37 -2.43
C ALA A 849 15.27 56.19 -1.78
N ALA A 850 14.72 54.96 -1.83
CA ALA A 850 15.34 53.77 -1.27
C ALA A 850 16.66 53.37 -1.98
N LYS A 851 16.93 53.85 -3.19
CA LYS A 851 18.21 53.63 -3.86
C LYS A 851 19.38 54.18 -3.05
N LEU A 852 19.18 55.30 -2.32
CA LEU A 852 20.22 55.96 -1.49
C LEU A 852 20.60 55.11 -0.26
N ILE A 853 19.67 54.29 0.23
CA ILE A 853 19.93 53.34 1.31
C ILE A 853 20.31 51.95 0.79
N GLN A 854 20.57 51.80 -0.52
CA GLN A 854 20.81 50.53 -1.19
C GLN A 854 19.72 49.48 -0.86
N GLY A 855 18.47 49.93 -0.98
CA GLY A 855 17.32 49.20 -0.55
C GLY A 855 16.21 49.11 -1.59
N GLY A 856 15.11 48.53 -1.18
CA GLY A 856 13.90 48.41 -1.97
C GLY A 856 12.68 48.28 -1.06
N GLY A 857 11.54 48.64 -1.63
CA GLY A 857 10.27 48.59 -0.91
C GLY A 857 9.11 49.06 -1.78
N GLY A 858 7.99 49.32 -1.14
CA GLY A 858 6.79 49.80 -1.78
C GLY A 858 5.63 49.91 -0.79
N GLY A 859 4.46 50.12 -1.30
CA GLY A 859 3.26 50.27 -0.46
C GLY A 859 2.09 50.85 -1.25
N GLN A 860 1.12 51.33 -0.51
CA GLN A 860 -0.07 52.00 -1.01
C GLN A 860 0.27 53.45 -1.40
N PRO A 861 -0.56 54.18 -2.19
CA PRO A 861 -0.34 55.56 -2.53
C PRO A 861 -0.14 56.50 -1.32
N HIS A 862 -0.81 56.25 -0.20
CA HIS A 862 -0.73 57.04 1.02
C HIS A 862 0.33 56.58 2.03
N TYR A 863 0.83 55.34 1.92
CA TYR A 863 1.78 54.75 2.86
C TYR A 863 2.71 53.74 2.20
N ALA A 864 4.00 53.87 2.41
CA ALA A 864 5.01 52.94 1.91
C ALA A 864 6.20 52.82 2.88
N GLN A 865 6.83 51.63 2.85
CA GLN A 865 8.10 51.38 3.55
C GLN A 865 9.14 50.75 2.61
N ALA A 866 10.41 51.09 2.84
CA ALA A 866 11.54 50.50 2.15
C ALA A 866 12.70 50.24 3.12
N GLY A 867 13.21 49.02 3.11
CA GLY A 867 14.39 48.63 3.88
C GLY A 867 15.66 48.69 3.02
N GLY A 868 16.82 48.94 3.64
CA GLY A 868 18.09 49.04 2.92
C GLY A 868 19.27 48.41 3.69
N LYS A 869 20.48 48.60 3.08
CA LYS A 869 21.75 48.12 3.65
C LYS A 869 22.72 49.25 3.99
N ASN A 870 22.52 50.45 3.43
CA ASN A 870 23.37 51.60 3.63
C ASN A 870 22.75 52.57 4.65
N LEU A 871 23.19 52.49 5.91
CA LEU A 871 22.69 53.33 7.01
C LEU A 871 23.02 54.80 6.83
N ASP A 872 24.21 55.11 6.28
CA ASP A 872 24.66 56.50 6.08
C ASP A 872 23.80 57.25 5.06
N GLY A 873 23.11 56.54 4.19
CA GLY A 873 22.23 57.10 3.18
C GLY A 873 20.84 57.46 3.68
N ILE A 874 20.46 57.17 4.95
CA ILE A 874 19.08 57.34 5.41
C ILE A 874 18.63 58.81 5.45
N SER A 875 19.51 59.74 5.90
CA SER A 875 19.18 61.16 5.92
C SER A 875 18.98 61.71 4.51
N ALA A 876 19.85 61.35 3.56
CA ALA A 876 19.71 61.72 2.16
C ALA A 876 18.45 61.12 1.52
N ALA A 877 18.04 59.91 1.94
CA ALA A 877 16.80 59.27 1.47
C ALA A 877 15.55 59.98 1.98
N VAL A 878 15.58 60.46 3.26
CA VAL A 878 14.49 61.25 3.84
C VAL A 878 14.34 62.57 3.06
N ASP A 879 15.44 63.31 2.80
CA ASP A 879 15.41 64.52 2.07
C ASP A 879 15.01 64.37 0.58
N LYS A 880 15.41 63.24 -0.03
CA LYS A 880 15.01 62.88 -1.39
C LYS A 880 13.51 62.63 -1.53
N VAL A 881 12.84 62.11 -0.50
CA VAL A 881 11.35 61.97 -0.52
C VAL A 881 10.70 63.36 -0.57
N ILE A 882 11.20 64.33 0.19
CA ILE A 882 10.68 65.75 0.22
C ILE A 882 10.87 66.37 -1.14
N GLU A 883 12.08 66.24 -1.70
CA GLU A 883 12.39 66.78 -3.08
C GLU A 883 11.42 66.13 -4.12
N LEU A 884 11.21 64.88 -4.10
CA LEU A 884 10.31 64.19 -5.04
C LEU A 884 8.83 64.48 -4.80
N ALA A 885 8.47 65.00 -3.64
CA ALA A 885 7.14 65.54 -3.34
C ALA A 885 6.97 67.02 -3.79
N ASN A 886 8.01 67.61 -4.39
CA ASN A 886 8.05 69.00 -4.81
C ASN A 886 7.82 70.01 -3.65
N LEU A 887 8.37 69.70 -2.48
CA LEU A 887 8.28 70.46 -1.23
C LEU A 887 9.65 70.95 -0.77
#